data_bba649de64298021c8db30fa756ebf6b
#
_entry.id   bba649de64298021c8db30fa756ebf6b
#
_cell.length_a   1.000
_cell.length_b   1.000
_cell.length_c   1.000
_cell.angle_alpha   90.00
_cell.angle_beta   90.00
_cell.angle_gamma   90.00
#
_symmetry.space_group_name_H-M   'P 1'
#
loop_
_entity.id
_entity.type
_entity.pdbx_description
1 polymer ?
#
loop_
_entity_poly.entity_id
_entity_poly.type
_entity_poly.pdbx_seq_one_letter_code
_entity_poly.pdbx_strand_id
1 'polypeptide(L)'
;MNTINIPVLALRGMTAFPGETVSFDVEREISIFALDNAMEGDRRLFLVTQRKIGVSEPEEQDLYEVGTVCHVLQIIKTSETTVRVLVEGEQRARLHRLWQASPFLQANVELLEDAPYRSTSHTEALLRQTYAIFGAYKELSPQMSDEVVAQVLDQRDPGRLADFIAQNLTLRHQDRQRVLDQLHPVKRLQLVNDILTHEVDVMGLEFEMEQKVRQRVAQVQKDMILREQLKVLQHELGEDGDEELSDYEARITALHLPEELHRKLMKEVDRLAKQPFGSAEGSVIRNYLDVCLELPWGKYTRDRADVAQARRILDRDHFGLEQVKERILEFVAVRQLSPDSKGKILCLVGPPGVGKTSIALSVSKALHRKMARLSLGGVRDEADIRGHRKTYIGAMPGRIIDAISRSGSMNPLLVLDEIDKLGSDMRGDPASALLEVLDSEQNYAFRDHYLEIPVDLSQVLFITTANTTSTIPRPLLDRMEVIELTSYTDEEKLQIAKRYLLPRQMKEHGLKKTQLRLSDDAIRQIISGYTRESGVRLLERQLGKVCRKTAMRLVDGGEKRVNVTPDSLRELLGVVRYQDGVHSTRDQVGVVNGLAWTEVGGEILEVEAGVMEGSGKLELTGNLGTVMQESVRAALTCLRSRCGELGIEKDFYKTRDIHVHFPEGAVPKDGPSAGIAITTAMLSALTGRKVRGDVAMTGEVTLRGRVLPIGGLKEKTMAALRSGIRTVILPKDNVKDLEEIDQTVRAALHFVPVESVDQVFAAALVPSPAVSAVEHMTALPMEPAAPALRV
;
A
#
# COMPACT_ATOMS: atom_id res chain seq x y z
N MET A 1 13.26 -50.17 11.27
CA MET A 1 12.54 -48.88 11.14
C MET A 1 11.21 -49.20 10.50
N ASN A 2 10.09 -48.97 11.23
CA ASN A 2 8.76 -49.20 10.66
C ASN A 2 8.39 -48.00 9.79
N THR A 3 8.86 -48.01 8.55
CA THR A 3 8.43 -47.01 7.55
C THR A 3 7.21 -47.53 6.81
N ILE A 4 6.21 -46.68 6.75
CA ILE A 4 4.95 -46.90 6.02
C ILE A 4 4.80 -45.85 4.93
N ASN A 5 4.15 -46.25 3.84
CA ASN A 5 3.79 -45.35 2.77
C ASN A 5 2.32 -44.96 2.94
N ILE A 6 2.05 -43.66 3.07
CA ILE A 6 0.74 -43.19 3.50
C ILE A 6 0.36 -41.86 2.79
N PRO A 7 -0.91 -41.66 2.44
CA PRO A 7 -1.40 -40.36 1.96
C PRO A 7 -1.18 -39.27 3.00
N VAL A 8 -0.83 -38.08 2.55
CA VAL A 8 -0.53 -36.92 3.43
C VAL A 8 -1.57 -35.82 3.24
N LEU A 9 -2.00 -35.26 4.35
CA LEU A 9 -2.85 -34.09 4.37
C LEU A 9 -2.16 -32.97 5.17
N ALA A 10 -1.89 -31.86 4.50
CA ALA A 10 -1.24 -30.69 5.08
C ALA A 10 -2.25 -29.78 5.77
N LEU A 11 -2.14 -29.65 7.10
CA LEU A 11 -3.02 -28.84 7.94
C LEU A 11 -2.55 -27.38 8.03
N ARG A 12 -3.50 -26.43 7.98
CA ARG A 12 -3.24 -25.01 8.14
C ARG A 12 -3.56 -24.56 9.56
N GLY A 13 -2.54 -24.17 10.33
CA GLY A 13 -2.73 -23.61 11.67
C GLY A 13 -3.30 -24.57 12.71
N MET A 14 -3.33 -25.85 12.43
CA MET A 14 -3.86 -26.90 13.29
C MET A 14 -2.85 -28.03 13.41
N THR A 15 -2.79 -28.68 14.57
CA THR A 15 -1.92 -29.82 14.85
C THR A 15 -2.78 -30.90 15.49
N ALA A 16 -2.71 -32.13 15.00
CA ALA A 16 -3.40 -33.31 15.55
C ALA A 16 -2.45 -34.10 16.46
N PHE A 17 -2.97 -34.57 17.59
CA PHE A 17 -2.21 -35.38 18.55
C PHE A 17 -2.68 -36.83 18.56
N PRO A 18 -1.85 -37.79 18.99
CA PRO A 18 -2.29 -39.14 19.26
C PRO A 18 -3.41 -39.17 20.33
N GLY A 19 -4.49 -39.95 20.08
CA GLY A 19 -5.67 -40.04 20.95
C GLY A 19 -6.63 -38.85 20.83
N GLU A 20 -6.34 -37.87 19.97
CA GLU A 20 -7.23 -36.74 19.69
C GLU A 20 -8.22 -37.09 18.57
N THR A 21 -9.49 -36.79 18.79
CA THR A 21 -10.51 -36.84 17.72
C THR A 21 -10.72 -35.44 17.19
N VAL A 22 -10.34 -35.21 15.94
CA VAL A 22 -10.36 -33.86 15.30
C VAL A 22 -11.31 -33.84 14.12
N SER A 23 -12.09 -32.79 14.02
CA SER A 23 -12.95 -32.52 12.85
C SER A 23 -12.51 -31.22 12.17
N PHE A 24 -12.33 -31.28 10.85
CA PHE A 24 -11.95 -30.11 10.05
C PHE A 24 -12.48 -30.21 8.63
N ASP A 25 -12.55 -29.05 7.98
CA ASP A 25 -13.03 -28.94 6.61
C ASP A 25 -11.85 -28.98 5.63
N VAL A 26 -12.01 -29.75 4.57
CA VAL A 26 -11.03 -29.95 3.50
C VAL A 26 -11.62 -29.39 2.20
N GLU A 27 -10.92 -28.40 1.62
CA GLU A 27 -11.36 -27.70 0.41
C GLU A 27 -10.42 -27.90 -0.79
N ARG A 28 -9.16 -28.32 -0.53
CA ARG A 28 -8.17 -28.49 -1.59
C ARG A 28 -8.41 -29.82 -2.32
N GLU A 29 -8.42 -29.78 -3.65
CA GLU A 29 -8.57 -30.98 -4.47
C GLU A 29 -7.50 -32.03 -4.15
N ILE A 30 -6.23 -31.62 -4.02
CA ILE A 30 -5.11 -32.51 -3.64
C ILE A 30 -5.40 -33.23 -2.32
N SER A 31 -5.97 -32.53 -1.35
CA SER A 31 -6.30 -33.11 -0.03
C SER A 31 -7.53 -34.00 -0.09
N ILE A 32 -8.49 -33.71 -0.94
CA ILE A 32 -9.67 -34.54 -1.18
C ILE A 32 -9.24 -35.86 -1.85
N PHE A 33 -8.38 -35.81 -2.85
CA PHE A 33 -7.81 -37.02 -3.46
C PHE A 33 -7.00 -37.86 -2.49
N ALA A 34 -6.26 -37.24 -1.56
CA ALA A 34 -5.54 -37.96 -0.50
C ALA A 34 -6.51 -38.73 0.42
N LEU A 35 -7.65 -38.10 0.77
CA LEU A 35 -8.72 -38.71 1.56
C LEU A 35 -9.39 -39.87 0.83
N ASP A 36 -9.73 -39.68 -0.45
CA ASP A 36 -10.35 -40.72 -1.25
C ASP A 36 -9.43 -41.97 -1.32
N ASN A 37 -8.14 -41.74 -1.56
CA ASN A 37 -7.14 -42.83 -1.57
C ASN A 37 -7.02 -43.50 -0.20
N ALA A 38 -7.05 -42.74 0.90
CA ALA A 38 -7.03 -43.32 2.24
C ALA A 38 -8.27 -44.17 2.52
N MET A 39 -9.43 -43.76 1.99
CA MET A 39 -10.69 -44.55 2.15
C MET A 39 -10.74 -45.80 1.32
N GLU A 40 -10.04 -45.88 0.20
CA GLU A 40 -9.87 -47.11 -0.62
C GLU A 40 -8.91 -48.12 0.04
N GLY A 41 -8.02 -47.62 0.94
CA GLY A 41 -7.03 -48.40 1.65
C GLY A 41 -7.43 -48.78 3.08
N ASP A 42 -6.48 -48.65 4.01
CA ASP A 42 -6.65 -48.97 5.44
C ASP A 42 -7.23 -47.85 6.28
N ARG A 43 -7.74 -46.80 5.63
CA ARG A 43 -8.32 -45.57 6.23
C ARG A 43 -7.32 -44.75 7.07
N ARG A 44 -6.04 -44.92 6.83
CA ARG A 44 -5.00 -44.18 7.50
C ARG A 44 -4.52 -43.01 6.66
N LEU A 45 -4.26 -41.90 7.36
CA LEU A 45 -3.83 -40.64 6.78
C LEU A 45 -2.77 -40.01 7.66
N PHE A 46 -1.71 -39.46 7.07
CA PHE A 46 -0.72 -38.72 7.82
C PHE A 46 -1.08 -37.24 7.82
N LEU A 47 -1.40 -36.71 8.99
CA LEU A 47 -1.66 -35.29 9.21
C LEU A 47 -0.39 -34.58 9.62
N VAL A 48 0.00 -33.55 8.87
CA VAL A 48 1.18 -32.74 9.16
C VAL A 48 0.88 -31.26 9.02
N THR A 49 1.35 -30.45 9.96
CA THR A 49 1.11 -29.00 9.97
C THR A 49 2.02 -28.27 8.99
N GLN A 50 1.49 -27.26 8.31
CA GLN A 50 2.30 -26.34 7.48
C GLN A 50 3.03 -25.31 8.35
N ARG A 51 4.29 -25.01 8.00
CA ARG A 51 5.10 -23.96 8.66
C ARG A 51 4.54 -22.56 8.40
N LYS A 52 3.97 -22.34 7.21
CA LYS A 52 3.35 -21.07 6.81
C LYS A 52 1.91 -21.30 6.34
N ILE A 53 0.98 -20.64 6.99
CA ILE A 53 -0.48 -20.80 6.71
C ILE A 53 -0.86 -20.34 5.28
N GLY A 54 -0.12 -19.37 4.72
CA GLY A 54 -0.45 -18.74 3.42
C GLY A 54 -0.06 -19.54 2.18
N VAL A 55 0.64 -20.68 2.31
CA VAL A 55 1.06 -21.49 1.16
C VAL A 55 -0.10 -22.35 0.67
N SER A 56 -0.47 -22.20 -0.61
CA SER A 56 -1.61 -22.94 -1.19
C SER A 56 -1.24 -24.37 -1.57
N GLU A 57 -0.06 -24.58 -2.13
CA GLU A 57 0.49 -25.88 -2.51
C GLU A 57 1.80 -26.10 -1.75
N PRO A 58 1.75 -26.78 -0.59
CA PRO A 58 2.93 -26.97 0.24
C PRO A 58 3.85 -28.04 -0.36
N GLU A 59 5.13 -27.71 -0.42
CA GLU A 59 6.21 -28.64 -0.68
C GLU A 59 6.75 -29.22 0.64
N GLU A 60 7.66 -30.21 0.55
CA GLU A 60 8.25 -30.87 1.72
C GLU A 60 8.88 -29.88 2.73
N GLN A 61 9.53 -28.82 2.23
CA GLN A 61 10.15 -27.78 3.06
C GLN A 61 9.14 -26.90 3.81
N ASP A 62 7.88 -26.85 3.35
CA ASP A 62 6.82 -26.07 3.96
C ASP A 62 6.08 -26.82 5.07
N LEU A 63 6.41 -28.11 5.26
CA LEU A 63 5.83 -28.97 6.26
C LEU A 63 6.73 -29.11 7.49
N TYR A 64 6.13 -29.41 8.64
CA TYR A 64 6.90 -29.84 9.80
C TYR A 64 7.34 -31.30 9.61
N GLU A 65 8.41 -31.69 10.30
CA GLU A 65 8.95 -33.05 10.17
C GLU A 65 8.11 -34.09 10.90
N VAL A 66 7.50 -33.71 12.02
CA VAL A 66 6.68 -34.62 12.83
C VAL A 66 5.20 -34.27 12.67
N GLY A 67 4.42 -35.27 12.40
CA GLY A 67 2.97 -35.24 12.32
C GLY A 67 2.35 -36.45 13.03
N THR A 68 1.09 -36.68 12.79
CA THR A 68 0.34 -37.79 13.39
C THR A 68 -0.31 -38.64 12.30
N VAL A 69 -0.09 -39.95 12.38
CA VAL A 69 -0.90 -40.92 11.62
C VAL A 69 -2.27 -41.01 12.28
N CYS A 70 -3.29 -40.80 11.50
CA CYS A 70 -4.68 -40.77 11.97
C CYS A 70 -5.53 -41.80 11.23
N HIS A 71 -6.54 -42.33 11.91
CA HIS A 71 -7.59 -43.14 11.30
C HIS A 71 -8.79 -42.26 10.93
N VAL A 72 -9.30 -42.40 9.73
CA VAL A 72 -10.47 -41.66 9.26
C VAL A 72 -11.74 -42.35 9.78
N LEU A 73 -12.43 -41.68 10.69
CA LEU A 73 -13.67 -42.23 11.30
C LEU A 73 -14.89 -41.96 10.42
N GLN A 74 -15.02 -40.74 9.92
CA GLN A 74 -16.19 -40.30 9.16
C GLN A 74 -15.83 -39.19 8.17
N ILE A 75 -16.47 -39.22 7.02
CA ILE A 75 -16.41 -38.18 5.99
C ILE A 75 -17.83 -37.71 5.69
N ILE A 76 -18.05 -36.40 5.73
CA ILE A 76 -19.33 -35.75 5.44
C ILE A 76 -19.12 -34.74 4.34
N LYS A 77 -19.83 -34.90 3.23
CA LYS A 77 -19.81 -33.92 2.14
C LYS A 77 -20.67 -32.72 2.50
N THR A 78 -20.07 -31.57 2.74
CA THR A 78 -20.77 -30.36 3.19
C THR A 78 -21.20 -29.47 2.03
N SER A 79 -20.42 -29.48 0.92
CA SER A 79 -20.73 -28.77 -0.32
C SER A 79 -20.12 -29.52 -1.52
N GLU A 80 -20.29 -28.98 -2.74
CA GLU A 80 -19.65 -29.59 -3.93
C GLU A 80 -18.13 -29.58 -3.85
N THR A 81 -17.54 -28.63 -3.13
CA THR A 81 -16.10 -28.41 -3.04
C THR A 81 -15.52 -28.61 -1.62
N THR A 82 -16.34 -28.82 -0.60
CA THR A 82 -15.88 -28.91 0.80
C THR A 82 -16.31 -30.22 1.43
N VAL A 83 -15.35 -30.90 2.03
CA VAL A 83 -15.56 -32.18 2.71
C VAL A 83 -15.15 -32.04 4.18
N ARG A 84 -16.06 -32.33 5.10
CA ARG A 84 -15.74 -32.39 6.54
C ARG A 84 -15.29 -33.80 6.90
N VAL A 85 -14.15 -33.87 7.55
CA VAL A 85 -13.52 -35.12 7.94
C VAL A 85 -13.41 -35.19 9.45
N LEU A 86 -13.76 -36.36 10.00
CA LEU A 86 -13.51 -36.69 11.40
C LEU A 86 -12.44 -37.76 11.46
N VAL A 87 -11.34 -37.47 12.14
CA VAL A 87 -10.21 -38.38 12.28
C VAL A 87 -9.83 -38.61 13.74
N GLU A 88 -9.24 -39.73 14.02
CA GLU A 88 -8.66 -40.08 15.32
C GLU A 88 -7.15 -40.25 15.18
N GLY A 89 -6.36 -39.55 15.97
CA GLY A 89 -4.91 -39.66 15.98
C GLY A 89 -4.47 -40.98 16.58
N GLU A 90 -3.69 -41.78 15.82
CA GLU A 90 -3.19 -43.08 16.32
C GLU A 90 -1.78 -42.93 16.92
N GLN A 91 -0.82 -42.44 16.14
CA GLN A 91 0.58 -42.45 16.53
C GLN A 91 1.35 -41.29 15.86
N ARG A 92 2.36 -40.77 16.54
CA ARG A 92 3.32 -39.84 15.97
C ARG A 92 4.12 -40.51 14.83
N ALA A 93 4.40 -39.77 13.80
CA ALA A 93 5.27 -40.20 12.74
C ALA A 93 6.17 -39.06 12.22
N ARG A 94 7.33 -39.43 11.72
CA ARG A 94 8.27 -38.49 11.09
C ARG A 94 8.19 -38.62 9.60
N LEU A 95 8.07 -37.50 8.92
CA LEU A 95 8.16 -37.38 7.47
C LEU A 95 9.60 -37.60 7.04
N HIS A 96 9.87 -38.61 6.25
CA HIS A 96 11.20 -38.85 5.66
C HIS A 96 11.33 -38.23 4.29
N ARG A 97 10.35 -38.47 3.44
CA ARG A 97 10.37 -37.98 2.07
C ARG A 97 8.96 -37.96 1.48
N LEU A 98 8.64 -36.80 0.87
CA LEU A 98 7.47 -36.70 0.02
C LEU A 98 7.84 -37.17 -1.38
N TRP A 99 7.33 -38.34 -1.82
CA TRP A 99 7.73 -38.90 -3.09
C TRP A 99 6.71 -38.70 -4.20
N GLN A 100 5.48 -38.30 -3.86
CA GLN A 100 4.44 -37.97 -4.80
C GLN A 100 3.77 -36.66 -4.37
N ALA A 101 3.65 -35.75 -5.34
CA ALA A 101 2.97 -34.45 -5.12
C ALA A 101 1.66 -34.32 -5.93
N SER A 102 1.45 -35.14 -6.95
CA SER A 102 0.26 -35.16 -7.79
C SER A 102 -0.16 -36.59 -8.13
N PRO A 103 -1.44 -36.98 -8.15
CA PRO A 103 -2.64 -36.12 -7.92
C PRO A 103 -2.90 -35.79 -6.45
N PHE A 104 -2.21 -36.40 -5.49
CA PHE A 104 -2.26 -36.12 -4.05
C PHE A 104 -0.88 -36.32 -3.42
N LEU A 105 -0.70 -35.77 -2.22
CA LEU A 105 0.54 -35.89 -1.49
C LEU A 105 0.66 -37.29 -0.88
N GLN A 106 1.78 -37.96 -1.14
CA GLN A 106 2.09 -39.27 -0.54
C GLN A 106 3.52 -39.29 -0.03
N ALA A 107 3.74 -39.83 1.14
CA ALA A 107 5.01 -39.82 1.80
C ALA A 107 5.38 -41.15 2.46
N ASN A 108 6.69 -41.35 2.60
CA ASN A 108 7.26 -42.35 3.48
C ASN A 108 7.41 -41.73 4.87
N VAL A 109 6.71 -42.26 5.85
CA VAL A 109 6.78 -41.82 7.22
C VAL A 109 7.29 -42.93 8.13
N GLU A 110 8.09 -42.57 9.12
CA GLU A 110 8.57 -43.45 10.17
C GLU A 110 7.68 -43.32 11.39
N LEU A 111 7.10 -44.43 11.85
CA LEU A 111 6.32 -44.43 13.09
C LEU A 111 7.24 -44.20 14.28
N LEU A 112 6.89 -43.22 15.11
CA LEU A 112 7.68 -42.83 16.28
C LEU A 112 7.02 -43.39 17.54
N GLU A 113 7.80 -44.03 18.36
CA GLU A 113 7.39 -44.44 19.71
C GLU A 113 7.92 -43.44 20.73
N ASP A 114 7.16 -43.28 21.81
CA ASP A 114 7.63 -42.47 22.92
C ASP A 114 8.91 -43.01 23.52
N ALA A 115 9.89 -42.17 23.81
CA ALA A 115 11.15 -42.59 24.42
C ALA A 115 10.89 -43.22 25.79
N PRO A 116 11.53 -44.39 26.10
CA PRO A 116 11.34 -45.05 27.37
C PRO A 116 11.78 -44.12 28.53
N TYR A 117 10.99 -44.04 29.57
CA TYR A 117 11.32 -43.27 30.75
C TYR A 117 11.13 -44.10 32.02
N ARG A 118 11.81 -43.74 33.10
CA ARG A 118 11.62 -44.34 34.42
C ARG A 118 10.83 -43.35 35.29
N SER A 119 9.83 -43.84 35.97
CA SER A 119 9.14 -43.02 37.00
C SER A 119 10.08 -42.74 38.16
N THR A 120 10.33 -41.49 38.43
CA THR A 120 11.21 -41.01 39.49
C THR A 120 10.45 -39.99 40.34
N SER A 121 10.98 -39.67 41.52
CA SER A 121 10.43 -38.61 42.37
C SER A 121 10.31 -37.26 41.62
N HIS A 122 11.22 -37.02 40.67
CA HIS A 122 11.11 -35.85 39.80
C HIS A 122 9.92 -35.87 38.88
N THR A 123 9.58 -37.05 38.28
CA THR A 123 8.39 -37.23 37.44
C THR A 123 7.12 -37.00 38.25
N GLU A 124 7.09 -37.49 39.48
CA GLU A 124 5.94 -37.32 40.35
C GLU A 124 5.76 -35.87 40.81
N ALA A 125 6.86 -35.17 41.10
CA ALA A 125 6.84 -33.73 41.41
C ALA A 125 6.33 -32.89 40.21
N LEU A 126 6.78 -33.26 38.99
CA LEU A 126 6.35 -32.58 37.76
C LEU A 126 4.85 -32.76 37.50
N LEU A 127 4.32 -33.98 37.70
CA LEU A 127 2.88 -34.23 37.60
C LEU A 127 2.08 -33.39 38.59
N ARG A 128 2.49 -33.33 39.86
CA ARG A 128 1.81 -32.48 40.87
C ARG A 128 1.89 -30.99 40.51
N GLN A 129 3.03 -30.54 39.98
CA GLN A 129 3.17 -29.19 39.49
C GLN A 129 2.24 -28.90 38.31
N THR A 130 2.11 -29.84 37.34
CA THR A 130 1.19 -29.71 36.21
C THR A 130 -0.27 -29.55 36.69
N TYR A 131 -0.70 -30.37 37.63
CA TYR A 131 -2.08 -30.26 38.15
C TYR A 131 -2.32 -28.92 38.85
N ALA A 132 -1.34 -28.41 39.59
CA ALA A 132 -1.45 -27.10 40.25
C ALA A 132 -1.56 -25.95 39.27
N ILE A 133 -0.69 -25.94 38.24
CA ILE A 133 -0.69 -24.90 37.18
C ILE A 133 -2.00 -24.99 36.36
N PHE A 134 -2.41 -26.19 36.01
CA PHE A 134 -3.67 -26.40 35.29
C PHE A 134 -4.89 -25.96 36.09
N GLY A 135 -4.89 -26.16 37.42
CA GLY A 135 -5.89 -25.62 38.33
C GLY A 135 -5.96 -24.11 38.30
N ALA A 136 -4.81 -23.44 38.33
CA ALA A 136 -4.73 -21.97 38.19
C ALA A 136 -5.22 -21.48 36.81
N TYR A 137 -4.90 -22.20 35.75
CA TYR A 137 -5.43 -21.93 34.40
C TYR A 137 -6.95 -22.01 34.35
N LYS A 138 -7.55 -23.05 34.97
CA LYS A 138 -9.01 -23.22 35.06
C LYS A 138 -9.69 -22.02 35.73
N GLU A 139 -9.14 -21.55 36.86
CA GLU A 139 -9.69 -20.37 37.58
C GLU A 139 -9.77 -19.13 36.70
N LEU A 140 -8.81 -18.96 35.79
CA LEU A 140 -8.76 -17.84 34.84
C LEU A 140 -9.57 -18.10 33.57
N SER A 141 -9.91 -19.37 33.24
CA SER A 141 -10.67 -19.77 32.06
C SER A 141 -12.01 -20.46 32.43
N PRO A 142 -13.07 -19.71 32.74
CA PRO A 142 -14.36 -20.25 33.17
C PRO A 142 -15.08 -21.12 32.13
N GLN A 143 -14.66 -21.01 30.87
CA GLN A 143 -15.29 -21.73 29.74
C GLN A 143 -14.84 -23.19 29.65
N MET A 144 -13.81 -23.60 30.39
CA MET A 144 -13.31 -24.96 30.36
C MET A 144 -14.27 -25.94 31.07
N SER A 145 -14.63 -27.02 30.36
CA SER A 145 -15.59 -27.99 30.89
C SER A 145 -15.02 -28.79 32.09
N ASP A 146 -15.87 -29.11 33.04
CA ASP A 146 -15.48 -29.91 34.22
C ASP A 146 -15.06 -31.33 33.86
N GLU A 147 -15.52 -31.84 32.70
CA GLU A 147 -15.07 -33.14 32.17
C GLU A 147 -13.58 -33.16 31.79
N VAL A 148 -13.10 -32.11 31.11
CA VAL A 148 -11.68 -31.99 30.74
C VAL A 148 -10.82 -31.93 32.01
N VAL A 149 -11.25 -31.19 33.02
CA VAL A 149 -10.55 -31.10 34.31
C VAL A 149 -10.47 -32.46 35.01
N ALA A 150 -11.56 -33.19 35.04
CA ALA A 150 -11.59 -34.53 35.65
C ALA A 150 -10.64 -35.49 34.93
N GLN A 151 -10.61 -35.47 33.59
CA GLN A 151 -9.71 -36.31 32.81
C GLN A 151 -8.24 -35.94 32.99
N VAL A 152 -7.91 -34.64 33.12
CA VAL A 152 -6.54 -34.17 33.43
C VAL A 152 -6.07 -34.69 34.77
N LEU A 153 -6.95 -34.67 35.81
CA LEU A 153 -6.62 -35.10 37.14
C LEU A 153 -6.48 -36.62 37.28
N ASP A 154 -7.16 -37.39 36.41
CA ASP A 154 -7.10 -38.85 36.41
C ASP A 154 -5.91 -39.41 35.62
N GLN A 155 -5.34 -38.63 34.68
CA GLN A 155 -4.24 -39.06 33.82
C GLN A 155 -2.91 -39.06 34.56
N ARG A 156 -2.27 -40.22 34.72
CA ARG A 156 -1.01 -40.40 35.46
C ARG A 156 0.21 -40.58 34.54
N ASP A 157 0.00 -40.88 33.28
CA ASP A 157 1.09 -40.98 32.34
C ASP A 157 1.52 -39.57 31.87
N PRO A 158 2.79 -39.17 32.06
CA PRO A 158 3.26 -37.82 31.75
C PRO A 158 3.14 -37.49 30.26
N GLY A 159 3.31 -38.46 29.35
CA GLY A 159 3.20 -38.25 27.93
C GLY A 159 1.76 -38.00 27.51
N ARG A 160 0.85 -38.88 27.94
CA ARG A 160 -0.57 -38.71 27.64
C ARG A 160 -1.18 -37.48 28.30
N LEU A 161 -0.76 -37.17 29.52
CA LEU A 161 -1.20 -35.94 30.20
C LEU A 161 -0.77 -34.69 29.42
N ALA A 162 0.48 -34.63 28.95
CA ALA A 162 0.97 -33.51 28.17
C ALA A 162 0.19 -33.35 26.86
N ASP A 163 -0.08 -34.46 26.17
CA ASP A 163 -0.84 -34.42 24.92
C ASP A 163 -2.26 -33.99 25.15
N PHE A 164 -2.91 -34.54 26.18
CA PHE A 164 -4.30 -34.20 26.51
C PHE A 164 -4.48 -32.74 26.92
N ILE A 165 -3.53 -32.17 27.68
CA ILE A 165 -3.52 -30.74 28.00
C ILE A 165 -3.36 -29.93 26.74
N ALA A 166 -2.38 -30.25 25.87
CA ALA A 166 -2.12 -29.50 24.64
C ALA A 166 -3.29 -29.56 23.63
N GLN A 167 -4.10 -30.61 23.64
CA GLN A 167 -5.33 -30.75 22.84
C GLN A 167 -6.42 -29.77 23.30
N ASN A 168 -6.59 -29.60 24.60
CA ASN A 168 -7.70 -28.86 25.20
C ASN A 168 -7.39 -27.39 25.50
N LEU A 169 -6.15 -26.94 25.29
CA LEU A 169 -5.76 -25.55 25.46
C LEU A 169 -5.81 -24.79 24.13
N THR A 170 -6.17 -23.52 24.20
CA THR A 170 -6.13 -22.60 23.06
C THR A 170 -4.71 -22.11 22.84
N LEU A 171 -3.81 -23.01 22.41
CA LEU A 171 -2.40 -22.71 22.15
C LEU A 171 -2.19 -22.28 20.69
N ARG A 172 -1.13 -21.50 20.46
CA ARG A 172 -0.65 -21.21 19.09
C ARG A 172 -0.21 -22.51 18.42
N HIS A 173 -0.48 -22.66 17.14
CA HIS A 173 -0.11 -23.86 16.37
C HIS A 173 1.38 -24.20 16.48
N GLN A 174 2.27 -23.21 16.62
CA GLN A 174 3.71 -23.39 16.81
C GLN A 174 4.04 -24.08 18.15
N ASP A 175 3.34 -23.72 19.22
CA ASP A 175 3.53 -24.34 20.55
C ASP A 175 2.92 -25.73 20.58
N ARG A 176 1.75 -25.95 19.97
CA ARG A 176 1.20 -27.30 19.76
C ARG A 176 2.18 -28.19 19.01
N GLN A 177 2.80 -27.68 17.94
CA GLN A 177 3.80 -28.43 17.18
C GLN A 177 5.05 -28.78 18.01
N ARG A 178 5.55 -27.85 18.83
CA ARG A 178 6.68 -28.11 19.73
C ARG A 178 6.38 -29.24 20.71
N VAL A 179 5.14 -29.32 21.21
CA VAL A 179 4.70 -30.42 22.09
C VAL A 179 4.63 -31.73 21.30
N LEU A 180 4.14 -31.71 20.05
CA LEU A 180 4.08 -32.90 19.20
C LEU A 180 5.48 -33.42 18.86
N ASP A 181 6.43 -32.54 18.59
CA ASP A 181 7.82 -32.86 18.25
C ASP A 181 8.60 -33.52 19.39
N GLN A 182 8.17 -33.34 20.64
CA GLN A 182 8.89 -33.85 21.82
C GLN A 182 8.52 -35.30 22.11
N LEU A 183 9.40 -36.24 21.78
CA LEU A 183 9.19 -37.68 21.94
C LEU A 183 9.41 -38.20 23.39
N HIS A 184 10.11 -37.46 24.25
CA HIS A 184 10.36 -37.91 25.60
C HIS A 184 9.22 -37.46 26.53
N PRO A 185 8.42 -38.38 27.13
CA PRO A 185 7.21 -38.03 27.85
C PRO A 185 7.39 -37.00 28.95
N VAL A 186 8.45 -37.15 29.78
CA VAL A 186 8.73 -36.23 30.89
C VAL A 186 9.12 -34.86 30.40
N LYS A 187 9.94 -34.77 29.33
CA LYS A 187 10.32 -33.47 28.74
C LYS A 187 9.16 -32.80 28.04
N ARG A 188 8.25 -33.59 27.44
CA ARG A 188 7.01 -33.12 26.86
C ARG A 188 6.12 -32.45 27.92
N LEU A 189 5.94 -33.10 29.06
CA LEU A 189 5.18 -32.56 30.17
C LEU A 189 5.83 -31.29 30.74
N GLN A 190 7.16 -31.25 30.83
CA GLN A 190 7.87 -30.05 31.25
C GLN A 190 7.64 -28.88 30.28
N LEU A 191 7.70 -29.13 28.98
CA LEU A 191 7.42 -28.13 27.95
C LEU A 191 5.98 -27.58 28.07
N VAL A 192 5.01 -28.49 28.31
CA VAL A 192 3.61 -28.07 28.52
C VAL A 192 3.48 -27.24 29.79
N ASN A 193 4.20 -27.56 30.86
CA ASN A 193 4.22 -26.75 32.07
C ASN A 193 4.78 -25.32 31.84
N ASP A 194 5.85 -25.22 31.06
CA ASP A 194 6.44 -23.92 30.72
C ASP A 194 5.44 -23.07 29.91
N ILE A 195 4.76 -23.68 28.95
CA ILE A 195 3.72 -23.03 28.16
C ILE A 195 2.52 -22.63 29.03
N LEU A 196 2.01 -23.55 29.86
CA LEU A 196 0.91 -23.28 30.78
C LEU A 196 1.22 -22.14 31.75
N THR A 197 2.43 -22.13 32.31
CA THR A 197 2.86 -21.07 33.24
C THR A 197 2.81 -19.71 32.54
N HIS A 198 3.33 -19.66 31.32
CA HIS A 198 3.29 -18.42 30.54
C HIS A 198 1.85 -17.96 30.23
N GLU A 199 0.97 -18.88 29.84
CA GLU A 199 -0.44 -18.58 29.56
C GLU A 199 -1.18 -18.10 30.82
N VAL A 200 -0.94 -18.73 31.98
CA VAL A 200 -1.51 -18.31 33.26
C VAL A 200 -1.04 -16.90 33.64
N ASP A 201 0.24 -16.59 33.44
CA ASP A 201 0.79 -15.25 33.70
C ASP A 201 0.14 -14.19 32.80
N VAL A 202 -0.01 -14.49 31.51
CA VAL A 202 -0.66 -13.58 30.54
C VAL A 202 -2.14 -13.36 30.89
N MET A 203 -2.88 -14.45 31.12
CA MET A 203 -4.31 -14.38 31.48
C MET A 203 -4.51 -13.67 32.83
N GLY A 204 -3.59 -13.85 33.77
CA GLY A 204 -3.61 -13.15 35.06
C GLY A 204 -3.48 -11.64 34.89
N LEU A 205 -2.56 -11.19 34.02
CA LEU A 205 -2.40 -9.78 33.67
C LEU A 205 -3.63 -9.22 32.94
N GLU A 206 -4.19 -9.98 32.01
CA GLU A 206 -5.42 -9.59 31.30
C GLU A 206 -6.60 -9.44 32.27
N PHE A 207 -6.76 -10.37 33.20
CA PHE A 207 -7.78 -10.32 34.23
C PHE A 207 -7.61 -9.10 35.17
N GLU A 208 -6.39 -8.81 35.60
CA GLU A 208 -6.09 -7.60 36.38
C GLU A 208 -6.42 -6.30 35.61
N MET A 209 -6.08 -6.26 34.33
CA MET A 209 -6.39 -5.11 33.48
C MET A 209 -7.90 -4.95 33.31
N GLU A 210 -8.62 -6.04 33.09
CA GLU A 210 -10.08 -6.03 32.96
C GLU A 210 -10.76 -5.59 34.28
N GLN A 211 -10.26 -6.05 35.41
CA GLN A 211 -10.73 -5.61 36.73
C GLN A 211 -10.51 -4.09 36.93
N LYS A 212 -9.33 -3.58 36.57
CA LYS A 212 -9.04 -2.13 36.66
C LYS A 212 -9.94 -1.31 35.76
N VAL A 213 -10.21 -1.82 34.53
CA VAL A 213 -11.16 -1.18 33.60
C VAL A 213 -12.58 -1.20 34.18
N ARG A 214 -13.07 -2.35 34.69
CA ARG A 214 -14.39 -2.45 35.32
C ARG A 214 -14.53 -1.54 36.54
N GLN A 215 -13.52 -1.46 37.39
CA GLN A 215 -13.50 -0.52 38.53
C GLN A 215 -13.58 0.94 38.06
N ARG A 216 -12.85 1.30 37.02
CA ARG A 216 -12.86 2.67 36.46
C ARG A 216 -14.21 3.01 35.83
N VAL A 217 -14.81 2.05 35.11
CA VAL A 217 -16.16 2.21 34.55
C VAL A 217 -17.21 2.33 35.67
N ALA A 218 -17.12 1.48 36.70
CA ALA A 218 -18.01 1.56 37.86
C ALA A 218 -17.87 2.88 38.63
N GLN A 219 -16.62 3.42 38.71
CA GLN A 219 -16.37 4.71 39.32
C GLN A 219 -17.00 5.84 38.50
N VAL A 220 -16.81 5.80 37.16
CA VAL A 220 -17.42 6.77 36.25
C VAL A 220 -18.95 6.69 36.29
N GLN A 221 -19.53 5.46 36.33
CA GLN A 221 -20.95 5.27 36.48
C GLN A 221 -21.45 5.81 37.81
N LYS A 222 -20.73 5.56 38.93
CA LYS A 222 -21.08 6.09 40.25
C LYS A 222 -21.01 7.62 40.31
N ASP A 223 -19.98 8.23 39.69
CA ASP A 223 -19.87 9.67 39.54
C ASP A 223 -21.00 10.25 38.67
N MET A 224 -21.41 9.51 37.63
CA MET A 224 -22.51 9.87 36.74
C MET A 224 -23.84 9.80 37.51
N ILE A 225 -24.09 8.71 38.30
CA ILE A 225 -25.27 8.57 39.11
C ILE A 225 -25.32 9.66 40.21
N LEU A 226 -24.22 9.97 40.86
CA LEU A 226 -24.15 11.05 41.83
C LEU A 226 -24.41 12.42 41.21
N ARG A 227 -23.91 12.68 40.01
CA ARG A 227 -24.25 13.89 39.25
C ARG A 227 -25.69 13.94 38.82
N GLU A 228 -26.25 12.75 38.44
CA GLU A 228 -27.68 12.63 38.10
C GLU A 228 -28.56 12.84 39.33
N GLN A 229 -28.19 12.27 40.50
CA GLN A 229 -28.87 12.49 41.76
C GLN A 229 -28.78 13.98 42.20
N LEU A 230 -27.66 14.64 42.01
CA LEU A 230 -27.51 16.08 42.23
C LEU A 230 -28.42 16.89 41.31
N LYS A 231 -28.50 16.50 40.01
CA LYS A 231 -29.43 17.11 39.06
C LYS A 231 -30.90 16.88 39.40
N VAL A 232 -31.26 15.65 39.86
CA VAL A 232 -32.62 15.38 40.31
C VAL A 232 -32.98 16.19 41.55
N LEU A 233 -32.06 16.32 42.50
CA LEU A 233 -32.26 17.19 43.68
C LEU A 233 -32.35 18.68 43.30
N GLN A 234 -31.61 19.17 42.32
CA GLN A 234 -31.73 20.51 41.76
C GLN A 234 -33.04 20.69 41.02
N HIS A 235 -33.51 19.66 40.29
CA HIS A 235 -34.84 19.66 39.65
C HIS A 235 -36.02 19.66 40.63
N GLU A 236 -35.92 18.92 41.76
CA GLU A 236 -36.93 18.97 42.84
C GLU A 236 -36.97 20.37 43.53
N LEU A 237 -35.88 21.14 43.44
CA LEU A 237 -35.81 22.51 43.87
C LEU A 237 -36.32 23.53 42.78
N GLY A 238 -36.70 23.06 41.59
CA GLY A 238 -37.40 23.84 40.55
C GLY A 238 -36.55 24.82 39.73
N GLU A 239 -35.23 24.72 39.80
CA GLU A 239 -34.36 25.76 39.19
C GLU A 239 -33.75 25.40 37.84
N ASP A 240 -33.68 24.12 37.42
CA ASP A 240 -32.83 23.74 36.24
C ASP A 240 -33.59 23.42 34.93
N GLY A 241 -34.83 23.02 34.96
CA GLY A 241 -35.55 22.59 33.74
C GLY A 241 -35.96 23.78 32.85
N ASP A 242 -36.45 24.84 33.46
CA ASP A 242 -36.88 26.04 32.75
C ASP A 242 -35.69 26.89 32.26
N GLU A 243 -34.56 26.84 32.96
CA GLU A 243 -33.33 27.55 32.62
C GLU A 243 -32.64 26.94 31.40
N GLU A 244 -32.54 25.59 31.29
CA GLU A 244 -32.02 24.87 30.12
C GLU A 244 -32.85 25.15 28.86
N LEU A 245 -34.17 25.09 28.96
CA LEU A 245 -35.08 25.38 27.85
C LEU A 245 -34.99 26.84 27.41
N SER A 246 -34.95 27.78 28.35
CA SER A 246 -34.76 29.18 28.10
C SER A 246 -33.40 29.47 27.45
N ASP A 247 -32.33 28.74 27.82
CA ASP A 247 -31.01 28.88 27.16
C ASP A 247 -31.08 28.43 25.70
N TYR A 248 -31.70 27.28 25.40
CA TYR A 248 -31.89 26.82 24.03
C TYR A 248 -32.69 27.83 23.21
N GLU A 249 -33.79 28.35 23.73
CA GLU A 249 -34.62 29.38 23.07
C GLU A 249 -33.83 30.66 22.79
N ALA A 250 -33.07 31.14 23.77
CA ALA A 250 -32.24 32.33 23.64
C ALA A 250 -31.13 32.11 22.59
N ARG A 251 -30.45 30.94 22.57
CA ARG A 251 -29.41 30.59 21.60
C ARG A 251 -29.98 30.49 20.19
N ILE A 252 -31.15 29.84 20.01
CA ILE A 252 -31.84 29.72 18.71
C ILE A 252 -32.21 31.12 18.19
N THR A 253 -32.77 31.98 19.03
CA THR A 253 -33.18 33.34 18.67
C THR A 253 -31.96 34.21 18.30
N ALA A 254 -30.87 34.10 19.03
CA ALA A 254 -29.65 34.86 18.80
C ALA A 254 -28.96 34.51 17.47
N LEU A 255 -29.19 33.32 16.89
CA LEU A 255 -28.57 32.88 15.63
C LEU A 255 -29.21 33.45 14.38
N HIS A 256 -30.35 34.19 14.50
CA HIS A 256 -31.10 34.79 13.37
C HIS A 256 -31.26 33.78 12.19
N LEU A 257 -31.72 32.59 12.49
CA LEU A 257 -31.89 31.52 11.55
C LEU A 257 -33.01 31.80 10.54
N PRO A 258 -33.00 31.16 9.35
CA PRO A 258 -34.15 31.17 8.45
C PRO A 258 -35.41 30.69 9.18
N GLU A 259 -36.55 31.30 8.87
CA GLU A 259 -37.80 31.10 9.62
C GLU A 259 -38.25 29.65 9.73
N GLU A 260 -38.01 28.88 8.67
CA GLU A 260 -38.33 27.46 8.62
C GLU A 260 -37.48 26.62 9.61
N LEU A 261 -36.20 26.97 9.69
CA LEU A 261 -35.23 26.33 10.57
C LEU A 261 -35.50 26.73 12.04
N HIS A 262 -35.69 27.99 12.30
CA HIS A 262 -36.06 28.53 13.61
C HIS A 262 -37.29 27.79 14.16
N ARG A 263 -38.36 27.71 13.36
CA ARG A 263 -39.61 27.01 13.73
C ARG A 263 -39.39 25.51 14.00
N LYS A 264 -38.48 24.84 13.23
CA LYS A 264 -38.16 23.44 13.43
C LYS A 264 -37.41 23.22 14.74
N LEU A 265 -36.42 24.04 15.04
CA LEU A 265 -35.64 23.93 16.28
C LEU A 265 -36.50 24.26 17.51
N MET A 266 -37.32 25.31 17.46
CA MET A 266 -38.27 25.61 18.54
C MET A 266 -39.22 24.45 18.80
N LYS A 267 -39.68 23.77 17.77
CA LYS A 267 -40.50 22.55 17.91
C LYS A 267 -39.78 21.38 18.61
N GLU A 268 -38.47 21.24 18.42
CA GLU A 268 -37.69 20.24 19.14
C GLU A 268 -37.44 20.67 20.61
N VAL A 269 -37.31 21.97 20.90
CA VAL A 269 -37.29 22.51 22.27
C VAL A 269 -38.64 22.24 22.97
N ASP A 270 -39.79 22.51 22.31
CA ASP A 270 -41.12 22.16 22.79
C ASP A 270 -41.30 20.64 23.07
N ARG A 271 -40.63 19.80 22.27
CA ARG A 271 -40.62 18.34 22.52
C ARG A 271 -39.75 18.00 23.73
N LEU A 272 -38.60 18.66 23.87
CA LEU A 272 -37.70 18.42 24.99
C LEU A 272 -38.41 18.79 26.29
N ALA A 273 -39.18 19.93 26.31
CA ALA A 273 -39.97 20.33 27.46
C ALA A 273 -41.00 19.29 27.92
N LYS A 274 -41.49 18.46 26.98
CA LYS A 274 -42.49 17.40 27.26
C LYS A 274 -41.88 16.07 27.70
N GLN A 275 -40.54 15.93 27.56
CA GLN A 275 -39.87 14.69 27.93
C GLN A 275 -39.50 14.68 29.42
N PRO A 276 -39.65 13.53 30.10
CA PRO A 276 -39.12 13.41 31.46
C PRO A 276 -37.61 13.69 31.49
N PHE A 277 -37.14 14.35 32.49
CA PHE A 277 -35.73 14.61 32.71
C PHE A 277 -34.97 13.28 32.77
N GLY A 278 -33.81 13.19 32.09
CA GLY A 278 -33.00 11.99 32.06
C GLY A 278 -33.51 10.90 31.10
N SER A 279 -34.59 11.14 30.33
CA SER A 279 -35.05 10.18 29.33
C SER A 279 -34.06 10.01 28.19
N ALA A 280 -33.95 8.80 27.65
CA ALA A 280 -33.11 8.52 26.48
C ALA A 280 -33.51 9.39 25.27
N GLU A 281 -34.80 9.63 25.08
CA GLU A 281 -35.33 10.48 24.02
C GLU A 281 -34.95 11.96 24.25
N GLY A 282 -35.01 12.45 25.48
CA GLY A 282 -34.54 13.78 25.85
C GLY A 282 -33.05 13.97 25.57
N SER A 283 -32.23 12.98 25.84
CA SER A 283 -30.80 13.01 25.51
C SER A 283 -30.54 13.06 23.99
N VAL A 284 -31.33 12.36 23.20
CA VAL A 284 -31.25 12.42 21.71
C VAL A 284 -31.64 13.81 21.21
N ILE A 285 -32.68 14.43 21.76
CA ILE A 285 -33.13 15.78 21.39
C ILE A 285 -32.07 16.82 21.78
N ARG A 286 -31.47 16.74 22.97
CA ARG A 286 -30.38 17.61 23.40
C ARG A 286 -29.20 17.55 22.45
N ASN A 287 -28.68 16.33 22.18
CA ASN A 287 -27.59 16.13 21.25
C ASN A 287 -27.90 16.72 19.85
N TYR A 288 -29.13 16.54 19.40
CA TYR A 288 -29.56 17.11 18.12
C TYR A 288 -29.55 18.63 18.13
N LEU A 289 -30.11 19.26 19.18
CA LEU A 289 -30.10 20.71 19.34
C LEU A 289 -28.69 21.26 19.44
N ASP A 290 -27.82 20.63 20.23
CA ASP A 290 -26.42 21.01 20.37
C ASP A 290 -25.67 20.99 19.03
N VAL A 291 -25.78 19.89 18.27
CA VAL A 291 -25.17 19.79 16.93
C VAL A 291 -25.71 20.88 15.98
N CYS A 292 -27.02 21.15 16.00
CA CYS A 292 -27.60 22.19 15.17
C CYS A 292 -27.10 23.58 15.55
N LEU A 293 -26.90 23.86 16.85
CA LEU A 293 -26.45 25.14 17.38
C LEU A 293 -24.93 25.32 17.28
N GLU A 294 -24.16 24.25 17.20
CA GLU A 294 -22.71 24.30 16.94
C GLU A 294 -22.37 24.74 15.52
N LEU A 295 -23.29 24.57 14.57
CA LEU A 295 -23.07 25.04 13.22
C LEU A 295 -22.93 26.58 13.18
N PRO A 296 -21.97 27.10 12.42
CA PRO A 296 -21.68 28.54 12.39
C PRO A 296 -22.66 29.30 11.51
N TRP A 297 -23.93 29.19 11.78
CA TRP A 297 -24.99 29.86 11.03
C TRP A 297 -24.73 31.38 10.89
N GLY A 298 -24.86 31.90 9.67
CA GLY A 298 -24.64 33.30 9.37
C GLY A 298 -23.20 33.81 9.50
N LYS A 299 -22.24 32.94 9.91
CA LYS A 299 -20.84 33.33 10.02
C LYS A 299 -20.12 33.04 8.72
N TYR A 300 -19.82 34.07 7.96
CA TYR A 300 -19.08 33.98 6.70
C TYR A 300 -17.74 34.70 6.81
N THR A 301 -16.68 34.08 6.23
CA THR A 301 -15.40 34.75 6.01
C THR A 301 -15.52 35.64 4.77
N ARG A 302 -14.95 36.86 4.83
CA ARG A 302 -14.90 37.75 3.65
C ARG A 302 -13.74 37.30 2.73
N ASP A 303 -14.08 36.90 1.52
CA ASP A 303 -13.08 36.54 0.51
C ASP A 303 -12.23 37.76 0.16
N ARG A 304 -10.94 37.54 0.12
CA ARG A 304 -9.94 38.48 -0.40
C ARG A 304 -9.32 37.87 -1.64
N ALA A 305 -10.04 37.90 -2.75
CA ALA A 305 -9.52 37.42 -4.03
C ALA A 305 -8.61 38.50 -4.65
N ASP A 306 -7.37 38.57 -4.20
CA ASP A 306 -6.31 39.42 -4.77
C ASP A 306 -5.25 38.52 -5.42
N VAL A 307 -5.17 38.54 -6.76
CA VAL A 307 -4.25 37.74 -7.57
C VAL A 307 -2.80 38.02 -7.21
N ALA A 308 -2.45 39.29 -6.94
CA ALA A 308 -1.08 39.66 -6.59
C ALA A 308 -0.67 39.13 -5.21
N GLN A 309 -1.60 39.17 -4.25
CA GLN A 309 -1.36 38.56 -2.94
C GLN A 309 -1.32 37.05 -3.00
N ALA A 310 -2.21 36.42 -3.76
CA ALA A 310 -2.24 34.99 -3.98
C ALA A 310 -0.92 34.48 -4.57
N ARG A 311 -0.39 35.16 -5.61
CA ARG A 311 0.92 34.86 -6.20
C ARG A 311 2.03 34.89 -5.16
N ARG A 312 2.08 35.95 -4.34
CA ARG A 312 3.10 36.07 -3.28
C ARG A 312 3.02 34.93 -2.26
N ILE A 313 1.83 34.49 -1.89
CA ILE A 313 1.61 33.40 -0.94
C ILE A 313 2.07 32.08 -1.56
N LEU A 314 1.67 31.79 -2.81
CA LEU A 314 2.02 30.56 -3.51
C LEU A 314 3.53 30.48 -3.73
N ASP A 315 4.21 31.59 -4.14
CA ASP A 315 5.66 31.62 -4.36
C ASP A 315 6.44 31.50 -3.04
N ARG A 316 5.90 32.05 -1.96
CA ARG A 316 6.51 31.91 -0.63
C ARG A 316 6.39 30.48 -0.09
N ASP A 317 5.23 29.82 -0.27
CA ASP A 317 4.92 28.55 0.35
C ASP A 317 5.33 27.35 -0.52
N HIS A 318 5.54 27.54 -1.85
CA HIS A 318 5.87 26.47 -2.81
C HIS A 318 6.97 26.88 -3.77
N PHE A 319 7.94 25.99 -3.94
CA PHE A 319 8.99 26.12 -4.97
C PHE A 319 8.56 25.40 -6.24
N GLY A 320 8.85 25.99 -7.41
CA GLY A 320 8.44 25.44 -8.70
C GLY A 320 6.92 25.43 -8.88
N LEU A 321 6.41 24.40 -9.57
CA LEU A 321 4.98 24.18 -9.82
C LEU A 321 4.30 25.36 -10.57
N GLU A 322 5.01 25.98 -11.54
CA GLU A 322 4.55 27.23 -12.18
C GLU A 322 3.18 27.06 -12.87
N GLN A 323 2.96 25.97 -13.60
CA GLN A 323 1.69 25.67 -14.26
C GLN A 323 0.54 25.51 -13.25
N VAL A 324 0.80 24.83 -12.14
CA VAL A 324 -0.17 24.63 -11.05
C VAL A 324 -0.52 25.97 -10.40
N LYS A 325 0.48 26.81 -10.13
CA LYS A 325 0.29 28.15 -9.57
C LYS A 325 -0.52 29.04 -10.53
N GLU A 326 -0.19 29.01 -11.81
CA GLU A 326 -0.89 29.79 -12.83
C GLU A 326 -2.39 29.42 -12.89
N ARG A 327 -2.71 28.12 -12.93
CA ARG A 327 -4.10 27.65 -12.88
C ARG A 327 -4.83 28.08 -11.62
N ILE A 328 -4.16 28.03 -10.47
CA ILE A 328 -4.74 28.53 -9.21
C ILE A 328 -4.96 30.05 -9.27
N LEU A 329 -4.04 30.79 -9.86
CA LEU A 329 -4.19 32.25 -10.02
C LEU A 329 -5.31 32.62 -11.00
N GLU A 330 -5.49 31.85 -12.08
CA GLU A 330 -6.65 31.99 -12.98
C GLU A 330 -7.95 31.78 -12.21
N PHE A 331 -8.03 30.73 -11.38
CA PHE A 331 -9.18 30.46 -10.53
C PHE A 331 -9.46 31.61 -9.55
N VAL A 332 -8.43 32.17 -8.92
CA VAL A 332 -8.56 33.34 -8.03
C VAL A 332 -9.00 34.57 -8.80
N ALA A 333 -8.49 34.79 -10.02
CA ALA A 333 -8.86 35.90 -10.88
C ALA A 333 -10.36 35.87 -11.30
N VAL A 334 -10.83 34.67 -11.68
CA VAL A 334 -12.25 34.48 -11.98
C VAL A 334 -13.14 34.82 -10.79
N ARG A 335 -12.75 34.41 -9.59
CA ARG A 335 -13.48 34.75 -8.36
C ARG A 335 -13.38 36.23 -7.99
N GLN A 336 -12.30 36.89 -8.35
CA GLN A 336 -12.19 38.35 -8.15
C GLN A 336 -13.16 39.12 -9.04
N LEU A 337 -13.34 38.67 -10.29
CA LEU A 337 -14.22 39.30 -11.28
C LEU A 337 -15.70 38.92 -11.05
N SER A 338 -15.93 37.69 -10.61
CA SER A 338 -17.28 37.11 -10.46
C SER A 338 -17.37 36.35 -9.14
N PRO A 339 -17.56 37.01 -7.99
CA PRO A 339 -17.58 36.39 -6.68
C PRO A 339 -18.65 35.31 -6.52
N ASP A 340 -19.78 35.46 -7.24
CA ASP A 340 -20.93 34.55 -7.21
C ASP A 340 -20.81 33.43 -8.25
N SER A 341 -19.70 33.38 -9.02
CA SER A 341 -19.50 32.35 -10.01
C SER A 341 -19.40 30.97 -9.34
N LYS A 342 -20.29 30.09 -9.74
CA LYS A 342 -20.26 28.67 -9.40
C LYS A 342 -19.12 27.98 -10.18
N GLY A 343 -17.87 28.18 -9.76
CA GLY A 343 -16.69 27.65 -10.43
C GLY A 343 -16.61 26.12 -10.36
N LYS A 344 -15.88 25.54 -11.30
CA LYS A 344 -15.51 24.11 -11.25
C LYS A 344 -14.71 23.81 -9.99
N ILE A 345 -14.80 22.57 -9.53
CA ILE A 345 -14.08 22.07 -8.38
C ILE A 345 -12.65 21.76 -8.80
N LEU A 346 -11.67 22.31 -8.10
CA LEU A 346 -10.27 21.98 -8.38
C LEU A 346 -9.91 20.59 -7.87
N CYS A 347 -9.41 19.74 -8.74
CA CYS A 347 -8.90 18.42 -8.39
C CYS A 347 -7.38 18.35 -8.59
N LEU A 348 -6.65 18.27 -7.48
CA LEU A 348 -5.20 18.19 -7.47
C LEU A 348 -4.80 16.71 -7.57
N VAL A 349 -4.28 16.30 -8.72
CA VAL A 349 -3.89 14.92 -9.02
C VAL A 349 -2.38 14.80 -9.11
N GLY A 350 -1.82 13.72 -8.57
CA GLY A 350 -0.38 13.45 -8.68
C GLY A 350 0.12 12.49 -7.60
N PRO A 351 1.37 12.07 -7.68
CA PRO A 351 1.93 11.09 -6.78
C PRO A 351 1.93 11.57 -5.31
N PRO A 352 2.09 10.65 -4.35
CA PRO A 352 2.13 11.01 -2.95
C PRO A 352 3.34 11.91 -2.62
N GLY A 353 3.14 12.92 -1.77
CA GLY A 353 4.22 13.78 -1.30
C GLY A 353 4.59 14.96 -2.19
N VAL A 354 3.87 15.22 -3.29
CA VAL A 354 4.11 16.40 -4.18
C VAL A 354 3.47 17.69 -3.65
N GLY A 355 2.81 17.66 -2.50
CA GLY A 355 2.32 18.88 -1.87
C GLY A 355 0.86 19.24 -2.13
N LYS A 356 0.02 18.33 -2.65
CA LYS A 356 -1.41 18.56 -2.94
C LYS A 356 -2.16 19.27 -1.80
N THR A 357 -2.13 18.70 -0.62
CA THR A 357 -2.80 19.27 0.58
C THR A 357 -2.17 20.59 1.03
N SER A 358 -0.86 20.76 0.83
CA SER A 358 -0.15 22.00 1.15
C SER A 358 -0.58 23.15 0.21
N ILE A 359 -0.77 22.85 -1.07
CA ILE A 359 -1.29 23.82 -2.05
C ILE A 359 -2.71 24.26 -1.66
N ALA A 360 -3.59 23.32 -1.32
CA ALA A 360 -4.94 23.64 -0.86
C ALA A 360 -4.93 24.57 0.38
N LEU A 361 -4.00 24.35 1.31
CA LEU A 361 -3.79 25.24 2.45
C LEU A 361 -3.36 26.64 2.01
N SER A 362 -2.48 26.76 1.02
CA SER A 362 -2.04 28.06 0.51
C SER A 362 -3.15 28.81 -0.25
N VAL A 363 -4.00 28.07 -0.97
CA VAL A 363 -5.23 28.63 -1.58
C VAL A 363 -6.17 29.18 -0.51
N SER A 364 -6.38 28.44 0.58
CA SER A 364 -7.20 28.88 1.72
C SER A 364 -6.65 30.18 2.32
N LYS A 365 -5.33 30.28 2.52
CA LYS A 365 -4.69 31.53 3.00
C LYS A 365 -4.83 32.68 2.01
N ALA A 366 -4.68 32.38 0.70
CA ALA A 366 -4.77 33.37 -0.36
C ALA A 366 -6.17 33.98 -0.46
N LEU A 367 -7.21 33.17 -0.31
CA LEU A 367 -8.61 33.60 -0.31
C LEU A 367 -9.09 34.09 1.07
N HIS A 368 -8.26 33.99 2.11
CA HIS A 368 -8.63 34.30 3.49
C HIS A 368 -9.83 33.50 4.01
N ARG A 369 -9.97 32.24 3.55
CA ARG A 369 -11.00 31.31 4.00
C ARG A 369 -10.49 30.38 5.08
N LYS A 370 -11.35 30.02 6.01
CA LYS A 370 -11.06 28.92 6.95
C LYS A 370 -11.04 27.60 6.18
N MET A 371 -10.17 26.69 6.55
CA MET A 371 -10.02 25.40 5.89
C MET A 371 -10.40 24.27 6.83
N ALA A 372 -11.17 23.31 6.32
CA ALA A 372 -11.34 22.01 6.94
C ALA A 372 -10.93 20.92 5.95
N ARG A 373 -10.43 19.80 6.48
CA ARG A 373 -9.97 18.66 5.70
C ARG A 373 -10.80 17.44 6.04
N LEU A 374 -11.27 16.75 5.01
CA LEU A 374 -12.01 15.50 5.07
C LEU A 374 -11.26 14.43 4.29
N SER A 375 -10.85 13.35 4.92
CA SER A 375 -10.30 12.21 4.22
C SER A 375 -11.43 11.30 3.75
N LEU A 376 -11.42 11.01 2.46
CA LEU A 376 -12.37 10.09 1.82
C LEU A 376 -11.79 8.66 1.67
N GLY A 377 -10.49 8.50 1.98
CA GLY A 377 -9.85 7.19 1.94
C GLY A 377 -10.47 6.21 2.93
N GLY A 378 -11.02 5.12 2.41
CA GLY A 378 -11.68 4.08 3.22
C GLY A 378 -13.16 4.31 3.51
N VAL A 379 -13.75 5.41 3.04
CA VAL A 379 -15.20 5.63 3.10
C VAL A 379 -15.90 4.67 2.14
N ARG A 380 -16.88 3.94 2.64
CA ARG A 380 -17.65 2.93 1.89
C ARG A 380 -19.15 3.11 2.02
N ASP A 381 -19.61 3.80 3.05
CA ASP A 381 -21.02 4.03 3.34
C ASP A 381 -21.41 5.48 3.02
N GLU A 382 -22.57 5.65 2.38
CA GLU A 382 -23.18 6.96 2.14
C GLU A 382 -23.43 7.72 3.45
N ALA A 383 -23.72 7.00 4.52
CA ALA A 383 -23.97 7.57 5.84
C ALA A 383 -22.74 8.29 6.42
N ASP A 384 -21.51 7.94 6.02
CA ASP A 384 -20.32 8.71 6.38
C ASP A 384 -20.40 10.16 5.84
N ILE A 385 -21.00 10.37 4.66
CA ILE A 385 -21.09 11.70 4.03
C ILE A 385 -22.33 12.43 4.50
N ARG A 386 -23.49 11.74 4.54
CA ARG A 386 -24.82 12.32 4.82
C ARG A 386 -25.29 12.15 6.26
N GLY A 387 -24.54 11.43 7.12
CA GLY A 387 -24.94 11.17 8.49
C GLY A 387 -25.98 10.04 8.63
N HIS A 388 -26.25 9.66 9.86
CA HIS A 388 -27.27 8.69 10.26
C HIS A 388 -28.54 9.41 10.71
N ARG A 389 -29.70 8.78 10.52
CA ARG A 389 -30.96 9.34 11.02
C ARG A 389 -30.91 9.50 12.53
N LYS A 390 -31.29 10.66 13.06
CA LYS A 390 -31.25 11.04 14.48
C LYS A 390 -31.98 10.11 15.44
N THR A 391 -32.88 9.25 14.91
CA THR A 391 -33.66 8.28 15.71
C THR A 391 -32.84 7.11 16.22
N TYR A 392 -31.63 6.88 15.69
CA TYR A 392 -30.76 5.78 16.15
C TYR A 392 -29.88 6.24 17.30
N ILE A 393 -29.71 5.37 18.31
CA ILE A 393 -28.78 5.64 19.41
C ILE A 393 -27.35 5.66 18.83
N GLY A 394 -26.61 6.75 19.09
CA GLY A 394 -25.28 6.95 18.56
C GLY A 394 -25.24 7.55 17.15
N ALA A 395 -26.38 8.03 16.62
CA ALA A 395 -26.41 8.74 15.35
C ALA A 395 -25.54 10.01 15.40
N MET A 396 -24.85 10.28 14.32
CA MET A 396 -23.97 11.44 14.16
C MET A 396 -24.23 12.13 12.81
N PRO A 397 -23.99 13.44 12.72
CA PRO A 397 -24.05 14.15 11.44
C PRO A 397 -22.98 13.61 10.48
N GLY A 398 -23.20 13.82 9.19
CA GLY A 398 -22.25 13.47 8.17
C GLY A 398 -20.96 14.28 8.27
N ARG A 399 -19.90 13.73 7.73
CA ARG A 399 -18.54 14.35 7.79
C ARG A 399 -18.49 15.73 7.14
N ILE A 400 -19.36 16.03 6.18
CA ILE A 400 -19.44 17.39 5.56
C ILE A 400 -19.91 18.41 6.60
N ILE A 401 -20.97 18.08 7.30
CA ILE A 401 -21.55 18.96 8.35
C ILE A 401 -20.57 19.13 9.52
N ASP A 402 -19.96 18.05 9.98
CA ASP A 402 -18.93 18.08 11.01
C ASP A 402 -17.74 18.96 10.59
N ALA A 403 -17.28 18.87 9.32
CA ALA A 403 -16.20 19.70 8.81
C ALA A 403 -16.56 21.19 8.79
N ILE A 404 -17.81 21.54 8.45
CA ILE A 404 -18.31 22.94 8.50
C ILE A 404 -18.35 23.43 9.95
N SER A 405 -18.90 22.65 10.87
CA SER A 405 -18.93 22.99 12.30
C SER A 405 -17.52 23.27 12.82
N ARG A 406 -16.58 22.37 12.63
CA ARG A 406 -15.16 22.54 13.03
C ARG A 406 -14.47 23.73 12.39
N SER A 407 -14.83 24.09 11.16
CA SER A 407 -14.26 25.26 10.48
C SER A 407 -14.69 26.57 11.15
N GLY A 408 -15.87 26.60 11.76
CA GLY A 408 -16.49 27.79 12.35
C GLY A 408 -16.83 28.87 11.33
N SER A 409 -17.17 28.47 10.09
CA SER A 409 -17.65 29.36 9.01
C SER A 409 -18.55 28.58 8.07
N MET A 410 -19.61 29.22 7.52
CA MET A 410 -20.50 28.60 6.53
C MET A 410 -19.92 28.55 5.10
N ASN A 411 -18.85 29.29 4.83
CA ASN A 411 -18.16 29.29 3.53
C ASN A 411 -16.69 28.86 3.62
N PRO A 412 -16.38 27.74 4.27
CA PRO A 412 -14.99 27.28 4.36
C PRO A 412 -14.46 26.82 3.00
N LEU A 413 -13.15 26.58 2.95
CA LEU A 413 -12.54 25.75 1.93
C LEU A 413 -12.48 24.32 2.49
N LEU A 414 -13.23 23.40 1.89
CA LEU A 414 -13.21 21.98 2.24
C LEU A 414 -12.27 21.21 1.30
N VAL A 415 -11.26 20.57 1.89
CA VAL A 415 -10.37 19.67 1.17
C VAL A 415 -10.87 18.26 1.31
N LEU A 416 -11.32 17.68 0.21
CA LEU A 416 -11.73 16.29 0.10
C LEU A 416 -10.51 15.46 -0.35
N ASP A 417 -9.84 14.84 0.61
CA ASP A 417 -8.56 14.18 0.39
C ASP A 417 -8.76 12.72 0.00
N GLU A 418 -7.95 12.22 -0.95
CA GLU A 418 -7.95 10.84 -1.42
C GLU A 418 -9.29 10.38 -2.03
N ILE A 419 -9.88 11.20 -2.93
CA ILE A 419 -11.14 10.86 -3.61
C ILE A 419 -11.02 9.64 -4.53
N ASP A 420 -9.82 9.31 -4.99
CA ASP A 420 -9.48 8.13 -5.78
C ASP A 420 -9.59 6.81 -4.99
N LYS A 421 -9.69 6.89 -3.65
CA LYS A 421 -9.81 5.74 -2.76
C LYS A 421 -11.23 5.52 -2.21
N LEU A 422 -12.21 6.15 -2.82
CA LEU A 422 -13.61 5.86 -2.52
C LEU A 422 -13.92 4.41 -2.88
N GLY A 423 -14.45 3.66 -1.91
CA GLY A 423 -14.97 2.32 -2.12
C GLY A 423 -16.47 2.34 -2.35
N SER A 424 -16.99 1.40 -3.14
CA SER A 424 -18.42 1.08 -3.18
C SER A 424 -18.62 -0.27 -2.48
N ASP A 425 -19.60 -0.35 -1.58
CA ASP A 425 -19.99 -1.61 -0.93
C ASP A 425 -21.49 -1.83 -1.13
N MET A 426 -21.99 -3.04 -0.85
CA MET A 426 -23.42 -3.38 -0.92
C MET A 426 -24.30 -2.51 0.00
N ARG A 427 -23.71 -1.72 0.89
CA ARG A 427 -24.39 -0.86 1.87
C ARG A 427 -24.63 0.58 1.43
N GLY A 428 -24.05 1.04 0.34
CA GLY A 428 -24.25 2.39 -0.17
C GLY A 428 -23.20 2.82 -1.20
N ASP A 429 -23.50 3.93 -1.86
CA ASP A 429 -22.63 4.56 -2.84
C ASP A 429 -22.23 5.97 -2.38
N PRO A 430 -21.10 6.14 -1.68
CA PRO A 430 -20.62 7.45 -1.25
C PRO A 430 -20.32 8.40 -2.41
N ALA A 431 -20.07 7.87 -3.62
CA ALA A 431 -19.87 8.70 -4.80
C ALA A 431 -21.16 9.43 -5.21
N SER A 432 -22.31 8.78 -5.09
CA SER A 432 -23.62 9.40 -5.33
C SER A 432 -23.92 10.53 -4.32
N ALA A 433 -23.58 10.31 -3.04
CA ALA A 433 -23.72 11.36 -2.03
C ALA A 433 -22.81 12.58 -2.32
N LEU A 434 -21.58 12.33 -2.77
CA LEU A 434 -20.66 13.39 -3.15
C LEU A 434 -21.10 14.13 -4.42
N LEU A 435 -21.80 13.48 -5.34
CA LEU A 435 -22.35 14.14 -6.52
C LEU A 435 -23.33 15.26 -6.13
N GLU A 436 -24.19 15.03 -5.12
CA GLU A 436 -25.09 16.09 -4.62
C GLU A 436 -24.32 17.21 -3.91
N VAL A 437 -23.33 16.88 -3.09
CA VAL A 437 -22.50 17.86 -2.39
C VAL A 437 -21.72 18.74 -3.37
N LEU A 438 -21.20 18.14 -4.43
CA LEU A 438 -20.34 18.80 -5.41
C LEU A 438 -21.10 19.42 -6.60
N ASP A 439 -22.40 19.17 -6.70
CA ASP A 439 -23.22 19.77 -7.74
C ASP A 439 -23.65 21.17 -7.36
N SER A 440 -23.11 22.17 -8.03
CA SER A 440 -23.42 23.58 -7.78
C SER A 440 -24.90 23.97 -8.04
N GLU A 441 -25.65 23.09 -8.72
CA GLU A 441 -27.09 23.32 -8.98
C GLU A 441 -27.97 22.74 -7.87
N GLN A 442 -27.46 21.78 -7.09
CA GLN A 442 -28.23 21.08 -6.05
C GLN A 442 -27.72 21.35 -4.63
N ASN A 443 -26.45 21.67 -4.46
CA ASN A 443 -25.80 21.77 -3.15
C ASN A 443 -26.29 22.94 -2.26
N TYR A 444 -27.07 23.87 -2.80
CA TYR A 444 -27.73 24.94 -1.99
C TYR A 444 -28.77 24.35 -1.02
N ALA A 445 -29.26 23.16 -1.25
CA ALA A 445 -30.28 22.51 -0.45
C ALA A 445 -29.82 21.13 0.05
N PHE A 446 -28.51 20.96 0.32
CA PHE A 446 -27.96 19.71 0.81
C PHE A 446 -28.64 19.27 2.12
N ARG A 447 -29.09 18.02 2.18
CA ARG A 447 -29.74 17.46 3.37
C ARG A 447 -28.90 16.35 3.99
N ASP A 448 -28.42 16.66 5.17
CA ASP A 448 -27.85 15.64 6.06
C ASP A 448 -28.99 14.86 6.73
N HIS A 449 -28.83 13.56 6.85
CA HIS A 449 -29.86 12.66 7.43
C HIS A 449 -30.02 12.86 8.94
N TYR A 450 -28.98 13.34 9.63
CA TYR A 450 -29.06 13.67 11.05
C TYR A 450 -29.79 14.99 11.28
N LEU A 451 -29.39 16.02 10.55
CA LEU A 451 -29.97 17.36 10.68
C LEU A 451 -31.39 17.41 10.11
N GLU A 452 -31.63 16.69 9.00
CA GLU A 452 -32.90 16.76 8.23
C GLU A 452 -33.32 18.19 7.82
N ILE A 453 -32.36 19.10 7.79
CA ILE A 453 -32.51 20.49 7.47
C ILE A 453 -31.69 20.80 6.22
N PRO A 454 -32.18 21.57 5.25
CA PRO A 454 -31.35 21.96 4.12
C PRO A 454 -30.25 22.90 4.59
N VAL A 455 -29.02 22.58 4.25
CA VAL A 455 -27.82 23.38 4.49
C VAL A 455 -27.30 23.88 3.16
N ASP A 456 -27.10 25.18 3.04
CA ASP A 456 -26.58 25.81 1.82
C ASP A 456 -25.06 25.62 1.74
N LEU A 457 -24.60 24.75 0.83
CA LEU A 457 -23.19 24.52 0.53
C LEU A 457 -22.70 25.31 -0.69
N SER A 458 -23.54 26.15 -1.31
CA SER A 458 -23.18 26.87 -2.55
C SER A 458 -22.01 27.85 -2.36
N GLN A 459 -21.80 28.33 -1.14
CA GLN A 459 -20.69 29.22 -0.77
C GLN A 459 -19.45 28.48 -0.30
N VAL A 460 -19.52 27.14 -0.13
CA VAL A 460 -18.39 26.30 0.23
C VAL A 460 -17.49 26.12 -0.98
N LEU A 461 -16.19 26.26 -0.78
CA LEU A 461 -15.20 26.00 -1.82
C LEU A 461 -14.64 24.59 -1.64
N PHE A 462 -14.78 23.75 -2.64
CA PHE A 462 -14.27 22.39 -2.61
C PHE A 462 -12.96 22.28 -3.41
N ILE A 463 -11.97 21.66 -2.79
CA ILE A 463 -10.75 21.19 -3.46
C ILE A 463 -10.64 19.69 -3.20
N THR A 464 -10.50 18.90 -4.24
CA THR A 464 -10.28 17.45 -4.12
C THR A 464 -8.83 17.10 -4.34
N THR A 465 -8.35 16.02 -3.74
CA THR A 465 -7.02 15.48 -4.03
C THR A 465 -7.13 14.02 -4.42
N ALA A 466 -6.30 13.59 -5.37
CA ALA A 466 -6.21 12.21 -5.81
C ALA A 466 -4.76 11.84 -6.15
N ASN A 467 -4.44 10.56 -6.13
CA ASN A 467 -3.16 10.11 -6.68
C ASN A 467 -3.30 9.79 -8.18
N THR A 468 -4.44 9.25 -8.59
CA THR A 468 -4.77 8.94 -9.98
C THR A 468 -6.20 9.35 -10.30
N THR A 469 -6.48 9.60 -11.57
CA THR A 469 -7.84 9.86 -12.06
C THR A 469 -8.57 8.60 -12.46
N SER A 470 -7.87 7.49 -12.68
CA SER A 470 -8.42 6.25 -13.26
C SER A 470 -9.48 5.58 -12.39
N THR A 471 -9.42 5.75 -11.07
CA THR A 471 -10.36 5.15 -10.11
C THR A 471 -11.48 6.10 -9.70
N ILE A 472 -11.43 7.37 -10.11
CA ILE A 472 -12.49 8.33 -9.83
C ILE A 472 -13.67 8.07 -10.77
N PRO A 473 -14.91 7.94 -10.23
CA PRO A 473 -16.11 7.81 -11.08
C PRO A 473 -16.24 8.98 -12.06
N ARG A 474 -16.49 8.66 -13.34
CA ARG A 474 -16.61 9.66 -14.41
C ARG A 474 -17.55 10.82 -14.08
N PRO A 475 -18.77 10.60 -13.50
CA PRO A 475 -19.68 11.69 -13.18
C PRO A 475 -19.09 12.71 -12.18
N LEU A 476 -18.22 12.27 -11.27
CA LEU A 476 -17.50 13.16 -10.37
C LEU A 476 -16.38 13.91 -11.11
N LEU A 477 -15.64 13.20 -11.96
CA LEU A 477 -14.53 13.78 -12.72
C LEU A 477 -14.98 14.88 -13.68
N ASP A 478 -16.16 14.73 -14.31
CA ASP A 478 -16.75 15.71 -15.23
C ASP A 478 -17.05 17.06 -14.56
N ARG A 479 -17.25 17.08 -13.22
CA ARG A 479 -17.48 18.28 -12.43
C ARG A 479 -16.19 18.94 -11.93
N MET A 480 -15.05 18.26 -12.15
CA MET A 480 -13.76 18.69 -11.62
C MET A 480 -12.90 19.29 -12.73
N GLU A 481 -12.11 20.26 -12.37
CA GLU A 481 -10.98 20.75 -13.15
C GLU A 481 -9.72 20.08 -12.61
N VAL A 482 -9.16 19.17 -13.40
CA VAL A 482 -7.98 18.42 -13.01
C VAL A 482 -6.72 19.27 -13.19
N ILE A 483 -5.96 19.40 -12.12
CA ILE A 483 -4.63 20.03 -12.11
C ILE A 483 -3.62 18.97 -11.73
N GLU A 484 -2.78 18.61 -12.70
CA GLU A 484 -1.76 17.58 -12.49
C GLU A 484 -0.51 18.15 -11.81
N LEU A 485 -0.12 17.52 -10.72
CA LEU A 485 1.12 17.78 -10.01
C LEU A 485 2.12 16.69 -10.40
N THR A 486 3.15 17.07 -11.09
CA THR A 486 4.22 16.16 -11.54
C THR A 486 5.25 15.93 -10.42
N SER A 487 6.11 14.94 -10.65
CA SER A 487 7.25 14.63 -9.79
C SER A 487 8.24 15.81 -9.72
N TYR A 488 8.90 15.97 -8.57
CA TYR A 488 9.98 16.95 -8.41
C TYR A 488 11.31 16.43 -8.95
N THR A 489 12.07 17.32 -9.57
CA THR A 489 13.47 17.07 -9.90
C THR A 489 14.32 17.05 -8.62
N ASP A 490 15.52 16.46 -8.69
CA ASP A 490 16.43 16.41 -7.53
C ASP A 490 16.85 17.81 -7.09
N GLU A 491 16.98 18.77 -8.04
CA GLU A 491 17.26 20.17 -7.72
C GLU A 491 16.07 20.87 -7.05
N GLU A 492 14.84 20.63 -7.53
CA GLU A 492 13.63 21.12 -6.86
C GLU A 492 13.51 20.53 -5.44
N LYS A 493 13.78 19.21 -5.26
CA LYS A 493 13.80 18.56 -3.94
C LYS A 493 14.83 19.19 -3.02
N LEU A 494 16.03 19.52 -3.53
CA LEU A 494 17.06 20.23 -2.79
C LEU A 494 16.56 21.60 -2.32
N GLN A 495 15.97 22.39 -3.22
CA GLN A 495 15.45 23.72 -2.87
C GLN A 495 14.28 23.63 -1.87
N ILE A 496 13.36 22.66 -2.05
CA ILE A 496 12.26 22.39 -1.13
C ILE A 496 12.81 21.98 0.25
N ALA A 497 13.81 21.10 0.27
CA ALA A 497 14.44 20.68 1.51
C ALA A 497 15.03 21.86 2.28
N LYS A 498 15.78 22.73 1.61
CA LYS A 498 16.45 23.90 2.24
C LYS A 498 15.48 24.97 2.70
N ARG A 499 14.48 25.30 1.85
CA ARG A 499 13.60 26.45 2.12
C ARG A 499 12.45 26.11 3.07
N TYR A 500 11.95 24.87 3.03
CA TYR A 500 10.72 24.50 3.74
C TYR A 500 10.90 23.33 4.72
N LEU A 501 11.43 22.19 4.27
CA LEU A 501 11.41 20.99 5.09
C LEU A 501 12.39 21.06 6.26
N LEU A 502 13.64 21.41 6.00
CA LEU A 502 14.68 21.47 7.05
C LEU A 502 14.35 22.50 8.14
N PRO A 503 13.96 23.76 7.82
CA PRO A 503 13.56 24.72 8.83
C PRO A 503 12.36 24.27 9.66
N ARG A 504 11.38 23.61 9.03
CA ARG A 504 10.21 23.04 9.67
C ARG A 504 10.60 21.92 10.63
N GLN A 505 11.39 20.95 10.14
CA GLN A 505 11.86 19.82 10.95
C GLN A 505 12.74 20.27 12.12
N MET A 506 13.59 21.26 11.92
CA MET A 506 14.38 21.85 13.02
C MET A 506 13.48 22.45 14.09
N LYS A 507 12.44 23.20 13.70
CA LYS A 507 11.48 23.79 14.63
C LYS A 507 10.71 22.73 15.40
N GLU A 508 10.22 21.70 14.72
CA GLU A 508 9.47 20.58 15.30
C GLU A 508 10.30 19.78 16.33
N HIS A 509 11.62 19.70 16.12
CA HIS A 509 12.54 18.99 17.02
C HIS A 509 13.30 19.93 17.99
N GLY A 510 12.87 21.20 18.13
CA GLY A 510 13.45 22.14 19.08
C GLY A 510 14.87 22.63 18.76
N LEU A 511 15.34 22.46 17.51
CA LEU A 511 16.68 22.85 17.08
C LEU A 511 16.70 24.30 16.57
N LYS A 512 17.74 25.05 17.00
CA LYS A 512 18.04 26.39 16.48
C LYS A 512 18.82 26.29 15.16
N LYS A 513 18.68 27.28 14.28
CA LYS A 513 19.39 27.33 12.99
C LYS A 513 20.93 27.29 13.14
N THR A 514 21.44 27.68 14.28
CA THR A 514 22.89 27.64 14.59
C THR A 514 23.39 26.29 15.03
N GLN A 515 22.53 25.36 15.44
CA GLN A 515 22.88 24.07 16.02
C GLN A 515 23.04 22.94 14.99
N LEU A 516 22.32 23.04 13.85
CA LEU A 516 22.45 22.09 12.76
C LEU A 516 22.77 22.83 11.46
N ARG A 517 23.82 22.39 10.78
CA ARG A 517 24.13 22.79 9.40
C ARG A 517 24.23 21.56 8.53
N LEU A 518 23.40 21.49 7.51
CA LEU A 518 23.37 20.43 6.51
C LEU A 518 23.90 20.99 5.20
N SER A 519 24.93 20.36 4.61
CA SER A 519 25.49 20.78 3.34
C SER A 519 24.56 20.39 2.18
N ASP A 520 24.63 21.11 1.06
CA ASP A 520 23.85 20.81 -0.14
C ASP A 520 24.16 19.42 -0.67
N ASP A 521 25.44 19.02 -0.64
CA ASP A 521 25.87 17.69 -1.08
C ASP A 521 25.32 16.58 -0.17
N ALA A 522 25.20 16.84 1.14
CA ALA A 522 24.55 15.90 2.04
C ALA A 522 23.06 15.77 1.75
N ILE A 523 22.36 16.86 1.42
CA ILE A 523 20.94 16.80 1.01
C ILE A 523 20.82 16.04 -0.32
N ARG A 524 21.68 16.29 -1.31
CA ARG A 524 21.70 15.56 -2.59
C ARG A 524 21.90 14.06 -2.35
N GLN A 525 22.82 13.69 -1.46
CA GLN A 525 23.05 12.29 -1.11
C GLN A 525 21.86 11.67 -0.34
N ILE A 526 21.14 12.46 0.46
CA ILE A 526 19.89 11.96 1.08
C ILE A 526 18.86 11.70 -0.02
N ILE A 527 18.73 12.59 -0.99
CA ILE A 527 17.78 12.46 -2.10
C ILE A 527 18.09 11.21 -2.92
N SER A 528 19.33 11.04 -3.38
CA SER A 528 19.71 9.92 -4.24
C SER A 528 19.89 8.60 -3.50
N GLY A 529 20.53 8.59 -2.32
CA GLY A 529 20.95 7.39 -1.63
C GLY A 529 19.99 6.86 -0.56
N TYR A 530 19.11 7.70 -0.02
CA TYR A 530 18.23 7.31 1.09
C TYR A 530 16.73 7.46 0.81
N THR A 531 16.37 8.10 -0.33
CA THR A 531 14.97 8.27 -0.75
C THR A 531 14.80 7.88 -2.20
N ARG A 532 13.67 7.24 -2.52
CA ARG A 532 13.24 6.93 -3.88
C ARG A 532 11.75 7.22 -3.95
N GLU A 533 11.41 8.42 -4.35
CA GLU A 533 10.03 8.91 -4.36
C GLU A 533 9.85 10.04 -5.37
N SER A 534 8.66 10.18 -5.92
CA SER A 534 8.27 11.30 -6.79
C SER A 534 8.15 12.62 -6.04
N GLY A 535 7.70 12.59 -4.81
CA GLY A 535 7.52 13.74 -3.92
C GLY A 535 8.69 13.96 -2.96
N VAL A 536 8.37 14.49 -1.78
CA VAL A 536 9.34 14.85 -0.73
C VAL A 536 8.99 14.29 0.66
N ARG A 537 8.06 13.32 0.74
CA ARG A 537 7.59 12.80 2.03
C ARG A 537 8.64 11.95 2.75
N LEU A 538 9.35 11.08 2.01
CA LEU A 538 10.45 10.30 2.56
C LEU A 538 11.64 11.21 2.88
N LEU A 539 11.92 12.20 2.03
CA LEU A 539 12.95 13.20 2.27
C LEU A 539 12.69 13.95 3.57
N GLU A 540 11.47 14.43 3.80
CA GLU A 540 11.08 15.06 5.06
C GLU A 540 11.31 14.13 6.26
N ARG A 541 10.95 12.85 6.13
CA ARG A 541 11.16 11.83 7.16
C ARG A 541 12.65 11.59 7.47
N GLN A 542 13.50 11.56 6.44
CA GLN A 542 14.96 11.42 6.62
C GLN A 542 15.57 12.67 7.26
N LEU A 543 15.16 13.87 6.84
CA LEU A 543 15.57 15.12 7.47
C LEU A 543 15.15 15.17 8.94
N GLY A 544 13.92 14.73 9.27
CA GLY A 544 13.46 14.58 10.64
C GLY A 544 14.33 13.60 11.46
N LYS A 545 14.79 12.49 10.83
CA LYS A 545 15.71 11.54 11.48
C LYS A 545 17.07 12.19 11.76
N VAL A 546 17.60 12.98 10.83
CA VAL A 546 18.83 13.76 11.03
C VAL A 546 18.65 14.74 12.18
N CYS A 547 17.53 15.47 12.24
CA CYS A 547 17.23 16.40 13.32
C CYS A 547 17.16 15.71 14.68
N ARG A 548 16.47 14.57 14.79
CA ARG A 548 16.39 13.81 16.06
C ARG A 548 17.74 13.30 16.54
N LYS A 549 18.55 12.74 15.63
CA LYS A 549 19.91 12.29 15.97
C LYS A 549 20.84 13.45 16.34
N THR A 550 20.66 14.60 15.70
CA THR A 550 21.37 15.83 16.07
C THR A 550 20.95 16.30 17.45
N ALA A 551 19.65 16.34 17.76
CA ALA A 551 19.16 16.71 19.09
C ALA A 551 19.74 15.79 20.17
N MET A 552 19.81 14.48 19.94
CA MET A 552 20.44 13.53 20.85
C MET A 552 21.92 13.85 21.10
N ARG A 553 22.71 14.13 20.06
CA ARG A 553 24.14 14.50 20.20
C ARG A 553 24.36 15.80 20.96
N LEU A 554 23.46 16.76 20.78
CA LEU A 554 23.53 18.04 21.53
C LEU A 554 23.23 17.85 23.03
N VAL A 555 22.35 16.91 23.38
CA VAL A 555 21.95 16.64 24.77
C VAL A 555 22.97 15.73 25.45
N ASP A 556 23.34 14.61 24.82
CA ASP A 556 24.21 13.59 25.42
C ASP A 556 25.70 13.93 25.30
N GLY A 557 26.11 14.52 24.18
CA GLY A 557 27.50 14.73 23.81
C GLY A 557 28.07 16.10 24.14
N GLY A 558 27.29 17.08 24.61
CA GLY A 558 27.72 18.45 24.88
C GLY A 558 28.19 19.23 23.65
N GLU A 559 27.93 18.71 22.43
CA GLU A 559 28.22 19.43 21.21
C GLU A 559 27.35 20.68 21.12
N LYS A 560 27.94 21.80 20.73
CA LYS A 560 27.16 23.05 20.56
C LYS A 560 26.57 23.18 19.15
N ARG A 561 27.12 22.42 18.18
CA ARG A 561 26.74 22.47 16.78
C ARG A 561 27.14 21.18 16.08
N VAL A 562 26.26 20.67 15.23
CA VAL A 562 26.51 19.52 14.35
C VAL A 562 26.53 19.97 12.90
N ASN A 563 27.65 19.69 12.21
CA ASN A 563 27.77 19.88 10.77
C ASN A 563 27.61 18.52 10.09
N VAL A 564 26.59 18.41 9.23
CA VAL A 564 26.31 17.17 8.49
C VAL A 564 26.87 17.30 7.07
N THR A 565 27.81 16.43 6.78
CA THR A 565 28.45 16.25 5.46
C THR A 565 28.04 14.90 4.89
N PRO A 566 28.30 14.61 3.60
CA PRO A 566 28.05 13.31 3.01
C PRO A 566 28.59 12.13 3.83
N ASP A 567 29.80 12.23 4.33
CA ASP A 567 30.47 11.16 5.10
C ASP A 567 29.76 10.86 6.43
N SER A 568 29.24 11.89 7.08
CA SER A 568 28.54 11.76 8.36
C SER A 568 27.14 11.16 8.24
N LEU A 569 26.57 11.11 7.03
CA LEU A 569 25.23 10.57 6.83
C LEU A 569 25.11 9.09 7.18
N ARG A 570 26.18 8.31 6.98
CA ARG A 570 26.18 6.88 7.32
C ARG A 570 25.93 6.63 8.80
N GLU A 571 26.46 7.47 9.68
CA GLU A 571 26.25 7.39 11.12
C GLU A 571 24.82 7.81 11.51
N LEU A 572 24.28 8.80 10.82
CA LEU A 572 22.96 9.36 11.14
C LEU A 572 21.82 8.55 10.56
N LEU A 573 21.94 8.10 9.32
CA LEU A 573 20.88 7.45 8.57
C LEU A 573 21.06 5.94 8.39
N GLY A 574 22.30 5.45 8.56
CA GLY A 574 22.68 4.05 8.31
C GLY A 574 23.26 3.85 6.92
N VAL A 575 23.28 2.62 6.44
CA VAL A 575 23.80 2.26 5.12
C VAL A 575 22.94 2.90 4.02
N VAL A 576 23.61 3.35 2.96
CA VAL A 576 22.96 3.85 1.74
C VAL A 576 22.06 2.74 1.18
N ARG A 577 20.81 3.06 0.94
CA ARG A 577 19.78 2.08 0.52
C ARG A 577 19.69 1.93 -0.97
N TYR A 578 19.86 3.04 -1.68
CA TYR A 578 19.76 3.13 -3.12
C TYR A 578 21.12 3.51 -3.64
N GLN A 579 21.75 2.63 -4.37
CA GLN A 579 22.90 2.96 -5.18
C GLN A 579 22.34 3.20 -6.59
N ASP A 580 22.70 4.32 -7.20
CA ASP A 580 22.44 4.46 -8.62
C ASP A 580 23.07 3.26 -9.30
N GLY A 581 22.21 2.41 -9.87
CA GLY A 581 22.66 1.17 -10.49
C GLY A 581 23.77 1.54 -11.47
N VAL A 582 24.88 0.82 -11.41
CA VAL A 582 25.92 0.90 -12.43
C VAL A 582 25.31 0.27 -13.68
N HIS A 583 24.41 1.04 -14.32
CA HIS A 583 23.93 0.65 -15.64
C HIS A 583 25.14 0.61 -16.55
N SER A 584 25.21 -0.42 -17.37
CA SER A 584 26.33 -0.60 -18.25
C SER A 584 26.41 0.57 -19.24
N THR A 585 27.34 1.47 -19.00
CA THR A 585 27.70 2.54 -19.96
C THR A 585 28.57 2.01 -21.11
N ARG A 586 28.80 0.68 -21.14
CA ARG A 586 29.58 0.04 -22.19
C ARG A 586 28.67 -0.43 -23.31
N ASP A 587 29.19 -0.29 -24.53
CA ASP A 587 28.52 -0.81 -25.70
C ASP A 587 28.45 -2.34 -25.67
N GLN A 588 27.25 -2.89 -25.60
CA GLN A 588 27.01 -4.34 -25.48
C GLN A 588 26.10 -4.86 -26.59
N VAL A 589 26.18 -6.14 -26.88
CA VAL A 589 25.27 -6.83 -27.80
C VAL A 589 24.07 -7.33 -27.00
N GLY A 590 22.87 -7.08 -27.50
CA GLY A 590 21.64 -7.58 -26.89
C GLY A 590 21.17 -6.83 -25.64
N VAL A 591 21.86 -5.80 -25.19
CA VAL A 591 21.51 -5.03 -23.99
C VAL A 591 21.14 -3.61 -24.36
N VAL A 592 19.98 -3.15 -23.91
CA VAL A 592 19.42 -1.82 -24.23
C VAL A 592 18.88 -1.16 -22.97
N ASN A 593 19.20 0.12 -22.78
CA ASN A 593 18.60 0.94 -21.74
C ASN A 593 17.24 1.48 -22.22
N GLY A 594 16.16 0.87 -21.76
CA GLY A 594 14.81 1.43 -21.86
C GLY A 594 14.53 2.43 -20.75
N LEU A 595 13.47 3.22 -20.89
CA LEU A 595 13.00 4.17 -19.89
C LEU A 595 11.59 3.78 -19.44
N ALA A 596 11.42 3.55 -18.16
CA ALA A 596 10.14 3.24 -17.52
C ALA A 596 9.70 4.39 -16.62
N TRP A 597 8.40 4.48 -16.41
CA TRP A 597 7.77 5.34 -15.42
C TRP A 597 7.09 4.47 -14.37
N THR A 598 7.27 4.84 -13.11
CA THR A 598 6.67 4.19 -11.96
C THR A 598 6.05 5.25 -11.03
N GLU A 599 5.21 4.83 -10.09
CA GLU A 599 4.64 5.74 -9.08
C GLU A 599 5.71 6.50 -8.26
N VAL A 600 6.91 5.96 -8.19
CA VAL A 600 8.04 6.56 -7.45
C VAL A 600 8.95 7.42 -8.33
N GLY A 601 8.64 7.54 -9.62
CA GLY A 601 9.39 8.35 -10.60
C GLY A 601 9.85 7.54 -11.81
N GLY A 602 10.75 8.11 -12.60
CA GLY A 602 11.36 7.42 -13.74
C GLY A 602 12.48 6.48 -13.32
N GLU A 603 12.68 5.43 -14.12
CA GLU A 603 13.67 4.38 -13.93
C GLU A 603 14.30 3.96 -15.26
N ILE A 604 15.58 3.53 -15.23
CA ILE A 604 16.16 2.81 -16.35
C ILE A 604 15.63 1.38 -16.32
N LEU A 605 15.10 0.94 -17.43
CA LEU A 605 14.64 -0.40 -17.65
C LEU A 605 15.64 -1.10 -18.59
N GLU A 606 16.55 -1.88 -18.04
CA GLU A 606 17.46 -2.66 -18.85
C GLU A 606 16.70 -3.79 -19.54
N VAL A 607 16.91 -3.94 -20.85
CA VAL A 607 16.30 -4.99 -21.66
C VAL A 607 17.44 -5.82 -22.22
N GLU A 608 17.48 -7.10 -21.86
CA GLU A 608 18.43 -8.06 -22.35
C GLU A 608 17.78 -9.00 -23.36
N ALA A 609 18.41 -9.22 -24.48
CA ALA A 609 18.01 -10.21 -25.47
C ALA A 609 19.16 -11.19 -25.75
N GLY A 610 18.90 -12.48 -25.55
CA GLY A 610 19.78 -13.56 -25.89
C GLY A 610 19.22 -14.33 -27.07
N VAL A 611 20.10 -14.74 -28.00
CA VAL A 611 19.75 -15.57 -29.17
C VAL A 611 20.62 -16.82 -29.15
N MET A 612 19.99 -17.98 -29.28
CA MET A 612 20.67 -19.29 -29.31
C MET A 612 20.09 -20.16 -30.40
N GLU A 613 20.81 -21.20 -30.81
CA GLU A 613 20.28 -22.20 -31.70
C GLU A 613 19.11 -22.94 -31.06
N GLY A 614 18.03 -23.12 -31.80
CA GLY A 614 16.84 -23.72 -31.25
C GLY A 614 15.74 -24.03 -32.24
N SER A 615 14.50 -23.98 -31.83
CA SER A 615 13.30 -24.33 -32.61
C SER A 615 12.37 -23.13 -32.90
N GLY A 616 12.81 -21.93 -32.62
CA GLY A 616 12.01 -20.71 -32.81
C GLY A 616 11.21 -20.35 -31.58
N LYS A 617 11.58 -20.79 -30.38
CA LYS A 617 10.90 -20.50 -29.12
C LYS A 617 11.20 -19.07 -28.68
N LEU A 618 10.17 -18.37 -28.21
CA LEU A 618 10.30 -17.07 -27.57
C LEU A 618 10.11 -17.26 -26.05
N GLU A 619 11.16 -17.02 -25.30
CA GLU A 619 11.14 -17.06 -23.84
C GLU A 619 11.14 -15.65 -23.26
N LEU A 620 10.30 -15.45 -22.23
CA LEU A 620 10.13 -14.15 -21.59
C LEU A 620 10.30 -14.32 -20.09
N THR A 621 11.19 -13.52 -19.49
CA THR A 621 11.42 -13.52 -18.04
C THR A 621 11.53 -12.10 -17.50
N GLY A 622 11.25 -11.88 -16.20
CA GLY A 622 11.35 -10.58 -15.55
C GLY A 622 10.03 -10.04 -15.03
N ASN A 623 9.04 -10.90 -14.72
CA ASN A 623 7.73 -10.52 -14.15
C ASN A 623 6.97 -9.51 -15.03
N LEU A 624 6.73 -9.90 -16.28
CA LEU A 624 6.12 -9.07 -17.30
C LEU A 624 4.60 -9.18 -17.29
N GLY A 625 3.91 -8.06 -17.25
CA GLY A 625 2.47 -7.97 -17.46
C GLY A 625 2.07 -8.27 -18.93
N THR A 626 0.77 -8.39 -19.15
CA THR A 626 0.21 -8.80 -20.45
C THR A 626 0.58 -7.83 -21.57
N VAL A 627 0.51 -6.53 -21.33
CA VAL A 627 0.83 -5.49 -22.33
C VAL A 627 2.31 -5.53 -22.72
N MET A 628 3.21 -5.75 -21.76
CA MET A 628 4.63 -5.89 -22.04
C MET A 628 4.92 -7.14 -22.88
N GLN A 629 4.26 -8.29 -22.57
CA GLN A 629 4.40 -9.51 -23.34
C GLN A 629 3.89 -9.35 -24.78
N GLU A 630 2.78 -8.61 -24.96
CA GLU A 630 2.29 -8.25 -26.29
C GLU A 630 3.27 -7.37 -27.05
N SER A 631 3.90 -6.40 -26.38
CA SER A 631 4.93 -5.54 -26.93
C SER A 631 6.13 -6.33 -27.44
N VAL A 632 6.58 -7.37 -26.71
CA VAL A 632 7.66 -8.28 -27.18
C VAL A 632 7.24 -9.04 -28.41
N ARG A 633 6.00 -9.56 -28.46
CA ARG A 633 5.49 -10.26 -29.65
C ARG A 633 5.35 -9.34 -30.84
N ALA A 634 4.94 -8.10 -30.65
CA ALA A 634 4.87 -7.08 -31.71
C ALA A 634 6.27 -6.74 -32.25
N ALA A 635 7.26 -6.58 -31.35
CA ALA A 635 8.67 -6.37 -31.73
C ALA A 635 9.23 -7.52 -32.58
N LEU A 636 8.99 -8.79 -32.18
CA LEU A 636 9.40 -9.95 -32.94
C LEU A 636 8.73 -9.97 -34.34
N THR A 637 7.44 -9.65 -34.42
CA THR A 637 6.71 -9.62 -35.70
C THR A 637 7.24 -8.53 -36.61
N CYS A 638 7.57 -7.37 -36.05
CA CYS A 638 8.18 -6.27 -36.78
C CYS A 638 9.54 -6.69 -37.39
N LEU A 639 10.41 -7.35 -36.64
CA LEU A 639 11.70 -7.85 -37.12
C LEU A 639 11.53 -8.94 -38.18
N ARG A 640 10.58 -9.87 -37.99
CA ARG A 640 10.28 -10.93 -38.97
C ARG A 640 9.80 -10.40 -40.31
N SER A 641 8.95 -9.38 -40.29
CA SER A 641 8.44 -8.78 -41.54
C SER A 641 9.52 -8.04 -42.33
N ARG A 642 10.64 -7.68 -41.70
CA ARG A 642 11.70 -6.85 -42.28
C ARG A 642 13.09 -7.49 -42.28
N CYS A 643 13.15 -8.82 -42.06
CA CYS A 643 14.41 -9.53 -41.93
C CYS A 643 15.38 -9.32 -43.09
N GLY A 644 14.87 -9.20 -44.35
CA GLY A 644 15.69 -8.97 -45.54
C GLY A 644 16.35 -7.60 -45.56
N GLU A 645 15.70 -6.54 -45.07
CA GLU A 645 16.21 -5.18 -45.00
C GLU A 645 17.24 -5.01 -43.84
N LEU A 646 17.04 -5.78 -42.77
CA LEU A 646 17.83 -5.70 -41.55
C LEU A 646 19.06 -6.60 -41.53
N GLY A 647 19.27 -7.39 -42.59
CA GLY A 647 20.38 -8.34 -42.65
C GLY A 647 20.28 -9.53 -41.72
N ILE A 648 19.03 -9.91 -41.34
CA ILE A 648 18.75 -11.07 -40.49
C ILE A 648 18.43 -12.28 -41.40
N GLU A 649 18.82 -13.48 -40.99
CA GLU A 649 18.45 -14.74 -41.66
C GLU A 649 16.91 -14.86 -41.79
N LYS A 650 16.42 -15.19 -42.98
CA LYS A 650 14.96 -15.24 -43.24
C LYS A 650 14.21 -16.23 -42.33
N ASP A 651 14.88 -17.32 -41.94
CA ASP A 651 14.28 -18.40 -41.13
C ASP A 651 14.69 -18.36 -39.65
N PHE A 652 15.26 -17.24 -39.16
CA PHE A 652 15.72 -17.12 -37.80
C PHE A 652 14.65 -17.52 -36.76
N TYR A 653 13.39 -17.24 -37.06
CA TYR A 653 12.25 -17.55 -36.17
C TYR A 653 11.91 -19.06 -36.14
N LYS A 654 12.61 -19.93 -36.91
CA LYS A 654 12.50 -21.38 -36.87
C LYS A 654 13.75 -22.06 -36.35
N THR A 655 14.88 -21.40 -36.42
CA THR A 655 16.22 -21.97 -36.16
C THR A 655 16.89 -21.35 -34.92
N ARG A 656 16.34 -20.24 -34.41
CA ARG A 656 16.89 -19.52 -33.27
C ARG A 656 15.84 -19.37 -32.17
N ASP A 657 16.17 -19.76 -30.96
CA ASP A 657 15.38 -19.39 -29.78
C ASP A 657 15.81 -18.02 -29.32
N ILE A 658 14.84 -17.20 -28.95
CA ILE A 658 15.05 -15.82 -28.47
C ILE A 658 14.57 -15.74 -27.05
N HIS A 659 15.45 -15.34 -26.15
CA HIS A 659 15.10 -15.09 -24.75
C HIS A 659 15.20 -13.57 -24.48
N VAL A 660 14.10 -12.95 -24.05
CA VAL A 660 14.06 -11.55 -23.62
C VAL A 660 13.90 -11.53 -22.11
N HIS A 661 14.88 -10.93 -21.46
CA HIS A 661 14.92 -10.81 -20.01
C HIS A 661 14.88 -9.34 -19.59
N PHE A 662 14.10 -9.09 -18.54
CA PHE A 662 14.11 -7.81 -17.84
C PHE A 662 14.61 -8.03 -16.42
N PRO A 663 15.81 -7.55 -16.08
CA PRO A 663 16.37 -7.65 -14.73
C PRO A 663 15.42 -7.12 -13.66
N GLU A 664 15.68 -7.45 -12.38
CA GLU A 664 14.83 -7.08 -11.25
C GLU A 664 13.42 -7.70 -11.29
N GLY A 665 13.32 -9.01 -11.45
CA GLY A 665 12.05 -9.76 -11.53
C GLY A 665 11.11 -9.64 -10.33
N ALA A 666 11.57 -9.07 -9.21
CA ALA A 666 10.73 -8.81 -8.05
C ALA A 666 9.72 -7.66 -8.28
N VAL A 667 9.98 -6.76 -9.25
CA VAL A 667 9.12 -5.63 -9.56
C VAL A 667 8.30 -5.95 -10.81
N PRO A 668 6.95 -5.94 -10.72
CA PRO A 668 6.10 -6.13 -11.90
C PRO A 668 6.34 -5.02 -12.93
N LYS A 669 6.45 -5.40 -14.19
CA LYS A 669 6.68 -4.49 -15.32
C LYS A 669 5.60 -4.65 -16.35
N ASP A 670 4.88 -3.57 -16.66
CA ASP A 670 3.84 -3.58 -17.69
C ASP A 670 3.81 -2.26 -18.46
N GLY A 671 3.42 -2.31 -19.71
CA GLY A 671 3.26 -1.15 -20.56
C GLY A 671 3.91 -1.29 -21.95
N PRO A 672 3.43 -0.54 -22.96
CA PRO A 672 3.91 -0.65 -24.35
C PRO A 672 5.18 0.16 -24.64
N SER A 673 5.58 1.07 -23.73
CA SER A 673 6.63 2.07 -23.99
C SER A 673 8.06 1.54 -24.14
N ALA A 674 8.29 0.25 -23.87
CA ALA A 674 9.57 -0.43 -24.07
C ALA A 674 9.71 -1.02 -25.48
N GLY A 675 8.72 -0.87 -26.35
CA GLY A 675 8.68 -1.53 -27.66
C GLY A 675 9.92 -1.30 -28.52
N ILE A 676 10.40 -0.05 -28.62
CA ILE A 676 11.63 0.24 -29.38
C ILE A 676 12.89 -0.34 -28.72
N ALA A 677 12.94 -0.37 -27.39
CA ALA A 677 14.07 -0.95 -26.64
C ALA A 677 14.14 -2.47 -26.87
N ILE A 678 13.00 -3.16 -26.77
CA ILE A 678 12.88 -4.59 -27.03
C ILE A 678 13.29 -4.93 -28.46
N THR A 679 12.76 -4.16 -29.44
CA THR A 679 13.05 -4.36 -30.85
C THR A 679 14.53 -4.19 -31.13
N THR A 680 15.17 -3.17 -30.54
CA THR A 680 16.60 -2.89 -30.69
C THR A 680 17.46 -3.96 -30.01
N ALA A 681 17.09 -4.43 -28.82
CA ALA A 681 17.80 -5.52 -28.13
C ALA A 681 17.77 -6.83 -28.94
N MET A 682 16.60 -7.19 -29.44
CA MET A 682 16.45 -8.39 -30.31
C MET A 682 17.25 -8.23 -31.59
N LEU A 683 17.20 -7.08 -32.26
CA LEU A 683 17.97 -6.84 -33.48
C LEU A 683 19.47 -6.92 -33.21
N SER A 684 19.94 -6.28 -32.16
CA SER A 684 21.32 -6.31 -31.71
C SER A 684 21.80 -7.75 -31.48
N ALA A 685 21.02 -8.55 -30.76
CA ALA A 685 21.34 -9.96 -30.49
C ALA A 685 21.37 -10.81 -31.76
N LEU A 686 20.43 -10.59 -32.68
CA LEU A 686 20.36 -11.33 -33.97
C LEU A 686 21.48 -10.96 -34.94
N THR A 687 21.95 -9.70 -34.91
CA THR A 687 22.97 -9.20 -35.87
C THR A 687 24.37 -9.14 -35.26
N GLY A 688 24.55 -9.34 -33.97
CA GLY A 688 25.79 -9.19 -33.23
C GLY A 688 26.30 -7.74 -33.16
N ARG A 689 25.49 -6.74 -33.55
CA ARG A 689 25.84 -5.32 -33.48
C ARG A 689 25.66 -4.80 -32.05
N LYS A 690 26.66 -4.08 -31.55
CA LYS A 690 26.60 -3.49 -30.22
C LYS A 690 25.62 -2.32 -30.17
N VAL A 691 24.92 -2.19 -29.06
CA VAL A 691 24.12 -1.00 -28.72
C VAL A 691 24.99 -0.04 -27.92
N ARG A 692 24.86 1.21 -28.19
CA ARG A 692 25.56 2.29 -27.46
C ARG A 692 25.09 2.36 -26.01
N GLY A 693 26.02 2.29 -25.05
CA GLY A 693 25.71 2.32 -23.61
C GLY A 693 25.31 3.72 -23.11
N ASP A 694 25.63 4.80 -23.83
CA ASP A 694 25.27 6.19 -23.50
C ASP A 694 23.87 6.61 -24.01
N VAL A 695 23.12 5.66 -24.58
CA VAL A 695 21.80 5.88 -25.16
C VAL A 695 20.73 5.18 -24.32
N ALA A 696 19.65 5.89 -24.04
CA ALA A 696 18.42 5.29 -23.55
C ALA A 696 17.26 5.61 -24.50
N MET A 697 16.22 4.78 -24.48
CA MET A 697 15.12 4.95 -25.41
C MET A 697 13.75 4.60 -24.80
N THR A 698 12.72 5.23 -25.34
CA THR A 698 11.33 4.93 -25.01
C THR A 698 10.44 5.17 -26.22
N GLY A 699 9.50 4.26 -26.44
CA GLY A 699 8.56 4.33 -27.56
C GLY A 699 7.83 3.02 -27.74
N GLU A 700 6.57 3.09 -28.12
CA GLU A 700 5.78 1.94 -28.54
C GLU A 700 6.07 1.60 -30.01
N VAL A 701 6.13 0.33 -30.36
CA VAL A 701 6.39 -0.13 -31.72
C VAL A 701 5.16 -0.79 -32.34
N THR A 702 4.85 -0.43 -33.57
CA THR A 702 3.84 -1.12 -34.35
C THR A 702 4.44 -2.28 -35.14
N LEU A 703 3.60 -3.22 -35.61
CA LEU A 703 4.03 -4.35 -36.46
C LEU A 703 4.77 -3.91 -37.74
N ARG A 704 4.57 -2.69 -38.20
CA ARG A 704 5.21 -2.10 -39.39
C ARG A 704 6.43 -1.25 -39.07
N GLY A 705 6.87 -1.21 -37.78
CA GLY A 705 8.04 -0.46 -37.35
C GLY A 705 7.83 1.03 -37.17
N ARG A 706 6.59 1.52 -37.12
CA ARG A 706 6.29 2.90 -36.75
C ARG A 706 6.40 3.04 -35.24
N VAL A 707 6.94 4.18 -34.78
CA VAL A 707 7.09 4.50 -33.35
C VAL A 707 5.94 5.40 -32.93
N LEU A 708 5.25 5.00 -31.85
CA LEU A 708 4.10 5.70 -31.29
C LEU A 708 4.45 6.45 -30.01
N PRO A 709 3.70 7.52 -29.68
CA PRO A 709 3.95 8.35 -28.50
C PRO A 709 3.72 7.60 -27.17
N ILE A 710 4.38 8.13 -26.14
CA ILE A 710 4.36 7.55 -24.78
C ILE A 710 4.05 8.62 -23.73
N GLY A 711 3.69 8.18 -22.52
CA GLY A 711 3.51 9.06 -21.36
C GLY A 711 4.72 9.08 -20.43
N GLY A 712 4.74 10.07 -19.51
CA GLY A 712 5.74 10.18 -18.45
C GLY A 712 7.14 10.56 -18.93
N LEU A 713 7.24 11.37 -20.00
CA LEU A 713 8.52 11.74 -20.57
C LEU A 713 9.41 12.54 -19.60
N LYS A 714 8.82 13.37 -18.77
CA LYS A 714 9.53 14.15 -17.74
C LYS A 714 10.28 13.25 -16.76
N GLU A 715 9.61 12.28 -16.19
CA GLU A 715 10.19 11.34 -15.24
C GLU A 715 11.24 10.44 -15.88
N LYS A 716 10.96 9.96 -17.08
CA LYS A 716 11.88 9.13 -17.88
C LYS A 716 13.20 9.84 -18.19
N THR A 717 13.13 11.12 -18.59
CA THR A 717 14.33 11.91 -18.90
C THR A 717 15.14 12.27 -17.65
N MET A 718 14.47 12.48 -16.52
CA MET A 718 15.14 12.66 -15.24
C MET A 718 15.90 11.40 -14.81
N ALA A 719 15.31 10.20 -15.02
CA ALA A 719 16.01 8.95 -14.77
C ALA A 719 17.21 8.76 -15.68
N ALA A 720 17.06 9.07 -16.95
CA ALA A 720 18.18 9.03 -17.91
C ALA A 720 19.34 9.92 -17.45
N LEU A 721 19.06 11.15 -17.05
CA LEU A 721 20.08 12.08 -16.58
C LEU A 721 20.79 11.57 -15.31
N ARG A 722 20.03 11.08 -14.31
CA ARG A 722 20.60 10.52 -13.08
C ARG A 722 21.51 9.32 -13.33
N SER A 723 21.16 8.50 -14.29
CA SER A 723 21.94 7.31 -14.68
C SER A 723 23.11 7.61 -15.62
N GLY A 724 23.42 8.88 -15.88
CA GLY A 724 24.55 9.30 -16.71
C GLY A 724 24.36 9.08 -18.22
N ILE A 725 23.13 8.81 -18.66
CA ILE A 725 22.78 8.76 -20.09
C ILE A 725 22.97 10.13 -20.72
N ARG A 726 23.44 10.17 -21.95
CA ARG A 726 23.66 11.39 -22.71
C ARG A 726 22.64 11.60 -23.82
N THR A 727 22.16 10.53 -24.40
CA THR A 727 21.24 10.57 -25.54
C THR A 727 19.97 9.85 -25.24
N VAL A 728 18.83 10.50 -25.47
CA VAL A 728 17.50 9.91 -25.30
C VAL A 728 16.79 9.85 -26.64
N ILE A 729 16.45 8.63 -27.08
CA ILE A 729 15.63 8.41 -28.28
C ILE A 729 14.17 8.39 -27.86
N LEU A 730 13.35 9.19 -28.51
CA LEU A 730 11.93 9.34 -28.18
C LEU A 730 11.07 9.48 -29.43
N PRO A 731 9.76 9.17 -29.36
CA PRO A 731 8.86 9.38 -30.50
C PRO A 731 8.77 10.86 -30.90
N LYS A 732 8.70 11.14 -32.20
CA LYS A 732 8.56 12.51 -32.72
C LYS A 732 7.33 13.22 -32.17
N ASP A 733 6.24 12.51 -31.98
CA ASP A 733 4.99 13.06 -31.45
C ASP A 733 5.11 13.55 -30.00
N ASN A 734 6.16 13.12 -29.27
CA ASN A 734 6.47 13.60 -27.90
C ASN A 734 7.42 14.82 -27.89
N VAL A 735 7.80 15.38 -29.04
CA VAL A 735 8.65 16.59 -29.07
C VAL A 735 7.97 17.78 -28.37
N LYS A 736 6.65 17.88 -28.46
CA LYS A 736 5.85 18.87 -27.74
C LYS A 736 6.02 18.78 -26.22
N ASP A 737 6.17 17.56 -25.69
CA ASP A 737 6.28 17.30 -24.25
C ASP A 737 7.67 17.70 -23.70
N LEU A 738 8.65 17.98 -24.59
CA LEU A 738 9.96 18.51 -24.21
C LEU A 738 9.87 19.93 -23.63
N GLU A 739 8.82 20.68 -23.92
CA GLU A 739 8.58 22.00 -23.35
C GLU A 739 8.28 21.94 -21.86
N GLU A 740 7.73 20.81 -21.38
CA GLU A 740 7.40 20.57 -19.97
C GLU A 740 8.61 20.11 -19.13
N ILE A 741 9.73 19.75 -19.81
CA ILE A 741 10.93 19.26 -19.13
C ILE A 741 11.74 20.45 -18.61
N ASP A 742 12.25 20.31 -17.38
CA ASP A 742 13.13 21.28 -16.74
C ASP A 742 14.31 21.67 -17.66
N GLN A 743 14.63 22.96 -17.72
CA GLN A 743 15.70 23.48 -18.58
C GLN A 743 17.07 22.83 -18.29
N THR A 744 17.32 22.47 -17.03
CA THR A 744 18.56 21.81 -16.61
C THR A 744 18.68 20.43 -17.25
N VAL A 745 17.59 19.65 -17.22
CA VAL A 745 17.53 18.31 -17.83
C VAL A 745 17.61 18.44 -19.35
N ARG A 746 16.89 19.40 -19.93
CA ARG A 746 16.85 19.65 -21.38
C ARG A 746 18.21 20.07 -21.93
N ALA A 747 18.98 20.85 -21.19
CA ALA A 747 20.33 21.28 -21.59
C ALA A 747 21.38 20.16 -21.44
N ALA A 748 21.17 19.22 -20.57
CA ALA A 748 22.11 18.13 -20.27
C ALA A 748 21.97 16.90 -21.17
N LEU A 749 20.79 16.68 -21.77
CA LEU A 749 20.47 15.52 -22.60
C LEU A 749 20.36 15.90 -24.09
N HIS A 750 20.87 15.01 -24.94
CA HIS A 750 20.66 15.08 -26.38
C HIS A 750 19.41 14.26 -26.76
N PHE A 751 18.40 14.91 -27.32
CA PHE A 751 17.15 14.26 -27.71
C PHE A 751 17.17 13.93 -29.22
N VAL A 752 16.82 12.66 -29.52
CA VAL A 752 16.73 12.17 -30.90
C VAL A 752 15.25 11.76 -31.15
N PRO A 753 14.47 12.65 -31.79
CA PRO A 753 13.10 12.31 -32.17
C PRO A 753 13.08 11.35 -33.35
N VAL A 754 12.25 10.29 -33.26
CA VAL A 754 12.14 9.22 -34.26
C VAL A 754 10.70 8.92 -34.62
N GLU A 755 10.45 8.54 -35.89
CA GLU A 755 9.16 8.11 -36.42
C GLU A 755 9.12 6.60 -36.71
N SER A 756 10.30 6.01 -36.92
CA SER A 756 10.43 4.59 -37.29
C SER A 756 11.56 3.91 -36.55
N VAL A 757 11.48 2.60 -36.46
CA VAL A 757 12.54 1.77 -35.86
C VAL A 757 13.88 1.88 -36.59
N ASP A 758 13.89 2.20 -37.88
CA ASP A 758 15.14 2.40 -38.63
C ASP A 758 15.96 3.56 -38.12
N GLN A 759 15.27 4.66 -37.79
CA GLN A 759 15.90 5.82 -37.16
C GLN A 759 16.41 5.48 -35.78
N VAL A 760 15.67 4.62 -35.02
CA VAL A 760 16.12 4.11 -33.72
C VAL A 760 17.39 3.29 -33.88
N PHE A 761 17.44 2.36 -34.82
CA PHE A 761 18.60 1.51 -35.06
C PHE A 761 19.83 2.31 -35.50
N ALA A 762 19.63 3.31 -36.38
CA ALA A 762 20.68 4.20 -36.83
C ALA A 762 21.29 5.03 -35.68
N ALA A 763 20.48 5.45 -34.72
CA ALA A 763 20.91 6.25 -33.57
C ALA A 763 21.52 5.40 -32.43
N ALA A 764 21.00 4.18 -32.21
CA ALA A 764 21.33 3.34 -31.07
C ALA A 764 22.44 2.33 -31.34
N LEU A 765 22.53 1.78 -32.54
CA LEU A 765 23.51 0.74 -32.86
C LEU A 765 24.84 1.33 -33.30
N VAL A 766 25.92 0.77 -32.77
CA VAL A 766 27.28 1.11 -33.22
C VAL A 766 27.40 0.78 -34.71
N PRO A 767 27.89 1.70 -35.54
CA PRO A 767 28.14 1.40 -36.94
C PRO A 767 29.02 0.14 -37.06
N SER A 768 28.58 -0.84 -37.81
CA SER A 768 29.48 -1.96 -38.17
C SER A 768 30.70 -1.36 -38.85
N PRO A 769 31.95 -1.75 -38.47
CA PRO A 769 33.08 -1.40 -39.29
C PRO A 769 32.77 -1.89 -40.69
N ALA A 770 32.68 -0.96 -41.62
CA ALA A 770 32.50 -1.33 -43.00
C ALA A 770 33.59 -2.37 -43.30
N VAL A 771 33.20 -3.58 -43.67
CA VAL A 771 34.11 -4.49 -44.37
C VAL A 771 34.45 -3.71 -45.61
N SER A 772 35.61 -3.04 -45.58
CA SER A 772 36.22 -2.53 -46.78
C SER A 772 36.34 -3.77 -47.67
N ALA A 773 35.43 -3.85 -48.61
CA ALA A 773 35.65 -4.69 -49.80
C ALA A 773 36.99 -4.16 -50.38
N VAL A 774 38.07 -4.83 -50.02
CA VAL A 774 39.28 -4.78 -50.79
C VAL A 774 38.87 -5.49 -52.10
N GLU A 775 38.34 -4.70 -53.02
CA GLU A 775 38.37 -5.04 -54.42
C GLU A 775 39.84 -5.41 -54.69
N HIS A 776 40.16 -6.67 -54.73
CA HIS A 776 41.31 -7.17 -55.51
C HIS A 776 41.03 -6.76 -56.94
N MET A 777 41.37 -5.51 -57.26
CA MET A 777 41.76 -5.18 -58.61
C MET A 777 43.00 -6.00 -58.91
N THR A 778 42.82 -7.15 -59.54
CA THR A 778 43.83 -7.83 -60.29
C THR A 778 44.33 -6.83 -61.34
N ALA A 779 45.53 -6.29 -61.10
CA ALA A 779 46.23 -5.52 -62.06
C ALA A 779 46.50 -6.41 -63.25
N LEU A 780 45.87 -6.13 -64.34
CA LEU A 780 46.26 -6.69 -65.66
C LEU A 780 47.69 -6.23 -65.90
N PRO A 781 48.59 -7.13 -66.38
CA PRO A 781 49.97 -6.73 -66.71
C PRO A 781 49.95 -5.74 -67.89
N MET A 782 50.45 -4.58 -67.62
CA MET A 782 50.80 -3.58 -68.71
C MET A 782 51.90 -4.14 -69.54
N GLU A 783 51.59 -4.40 -70.82
CA GLU A 783 52.62 -4.59 -71.84
C GLU A 783 53.58 -3.36 -71.96
N PRO A 784 54.86 -3.55 -72.15
CA PRO A 784 55.82 -2.45 -72.28
C PRO A 784 55.59 -1.69 -73.61
N ALA A 785 55.36 -0.44 -73.51
CA ALA A 785 55.24 0.45 -74.63
C ALA A 785 56.53 0.44 -75.46
N ALA A 786 56.39 0.20 -76.77
CA ALA A 786 57.44 0.26 -77.76
C ALA A 786 58.01 1.69 -77.83
N PRO A 787 59.39 1.84 -78.17
CA PRO A 787 60.03 3.14 -78.16
C PRO A 787 59.59 3.97 -79.34
N ALA A 788 59.23 5.19 -79.10
CA ALA A 788 58.97 6.22 -80.16
C ALA A 788 60.21 6.54 -81.00
N LEU A 789 60.13 6.27 -82.25
CA LEU A 789 61.07 6.77 -83.23
C LEU A 789 60.97 8.31 -83.38
N ARG A 790 62.09 8.99 -83.16
CA ARG A 790 62.26 10.40 -83.54
C ARG A 790 62.46 10.47 -85.07
N VAL A 791 61.77 11.29 -85.71
CA VAL A 791 62.16 12.21 -86.74
C VAL A 791 61.36 13.52 -86.64
#